data_fbdb24502f698e090ea308b7f2952986
#
_entry.id   fbdb24502f698e090ea308b7f2952986
#
_cell.length_a   1.000
_cell.length_b   1.000
_cell.length_c   1.000
_cell.angle_alpha   90.00
_cell.angle_beta   90.00
_cell.angle_gamma   90.00
#
_symmetry.space_group_name_H-M   'P 1'
#
loop_
_entity.id
_entity.type
_entity.pdbx_description
1 polymer ?
#
loop_
_entity_poly.entity_id
_entity_poly.type
_entity_poly.pdbx_seq_one_letter_code
_entity_poly.pdbx_strand_id
1 'polypeptide(L)'
;MVEFHPLVFSLSRLAVSALERVFRASVNVTGSEYLPHGVLIFAVNHFTRLETIFLPYEFYRLTGRPVMSLAYHGLFGGALGTYLERMGAVSTADPNRDTIIIRSLLMGNHPWMIFPEGSMIKDKKIVERGKFLVYSTTGSRRPPHTGAAVLALRTEFYRQRLHHLRNTDPALLQQQLAVFDLASPEEISELETFLVPVNVSYYPLRSRENILQKLAASFIKDIPEQMLEELQTEGTMLLSGVDIDVAIGEPLAVRPWLEDRRIRNDIVVPHQIMPDDPIPSKPLLRRIAGKLTMRLMASVYGLTTINFDHLAAYLLKYYPSTRLRVFDLAQRVYVAAEEVTRLKGLRFHAALRKDQSTQFCSRYQRALTDFLAVAEKSGVVKLKGEKLRKKQRKMTRLLTPFAVRRENPYLVILNEVEHLGRLTRRLCRIAWRPGWLIGRRLRRRLCRLDQKQFAADYLTYRREGESKPPEIGAPFLLESFRRRIGVLLVHGYLAAPEEVRPLAESLHRHGCTVYAVRLPGHGTSPDDLAGRTWEEWLAAVERGYLILANTCRNLILGGFSMGAGLVFLAAAGRLPKVRGVVGINPPVRLRKRSAKLVPAVVLWNKLVERIGSSSEESHFVPNDPENPHINYTRNPVNSLRELMELMDRVSERLKEITVPALVIQGSDDPVVHPEGTEELYQKLGATEKELAIFPAARHVMIRGDGAERIFGRVWDFIRKSI
;
A
#
# COMPACT_ATOMS: atom_id res chain seq x y z
N MET A 1 38.89 4.26 22.61
CA MET A 1 38.39 4.76 21.31
C MET A 1 37.41 3.75 20.73
N VAL A 2 36.25 4.15 20.29
CA VAL A 2 35.33 3.26 19.54
C VAL A 2 35.92 3.14 18.15
N GLU A 3 36.57 2.03 17.84
CA GLU A 3 37.19 1.80 16.54
C GLU A 3 36.14 1.16 15.61
N PHE A 4 35.68 1.93 14.65
CA PHE A 4 34.89 1.42 13.53
C PHE A 4 35.75 0.46 12.69
N HIS A 5 35.27 -0.78 12.53
CA HIS A 5 36.00 -1.80 11.78
C HIS A 5 35.43 -1.98 10.36
N PRO A 6 36.10 -1.47 9.30
CA PRO A 6 35.54 -1.46 7.93
C PRO A 6 35.18 -2.84 7.38
N LEU A 7 35.95 -3.88 7.71
CA LEU A 7 35.68 -5.25 7.25
C LEU A 7 34.43 -5.84 7.90
N VAL A 8 34.23 -5.63 9.22
CA VAL A 8 33.03 -6.09 9.92
C VAL A 8 31.79 -5.43 9.36
N PHE A 9 31.87 -4.14 9.08
CA PHE A 9 30.78 -3.38 8.45
C PHE A 9 30.46 -3.91 7.05
N SER A 10 31.47 -4.16 6.21
CA SER A 10 31.28 -4.66 4.84
C SER A 10 30.66 -6.07 4.81
N LEU A 11 31.11 -6.98 5.70
CA LEU A 11 30.52 -8.31 5.83
C LEU A 11 29.07 -8.25 6.32
N SER A 12 28.79 -7.41 7.31
CA SER A 12 27.43 -7.22 7.82
C SER A 12 26.49 -6.62 6.77
N ARG A 13 26.98 -5.72 5.92
CA ARG A 13 26.24 -5.17 4.78
C ARG A 13 25.81 -6.27 3.81
N LEU A 14 26.73 -7.19 3.46
CA LEU A 14 26.41 -8.33 2.60
C LEU A 14 25.35 -9.23 3.24
N ALA A 15 25.45 -9.48 4.55
CA ALA A 15 24.48 -10.26 5.29
C ALA A 15 23.08 -9.60 5.30
N VAL A 16 22.99 -8.29 5.53
CA VAL A 16 21.73 -7.53 5.48
C VAL A 16 21.12 -7.57 4.08
N SER A 17 21.93 -7.35 3.02
CA SER A 17 21.45 -7.44 1.63
C SER A 17 20.95 -8.85 1.25
N ALA A 18 21.57 -9.89 1.77
CA ALA A 18 21.13 -11.28 1.59
C ALA A 18 19.81 -11.52 2.34
N LEU A 19 19.67 -11.02 3.56
CA LEU A 19 18.46 -11.10 4.35
C LEU A 19 17.27 -10.36 3.68
N GLU A 20 17.48 -9.17 3.11
CA GLU A 20 16.46 -8.44 2.34
C GLU A 20 15.86 -9.27 1.19
N ARG A 21 16.73 -10.02 0.47
CA ARG A 21 16.31 -10.92 -0.62
C ARG A 21 15.52 -12.14 -0.11
N VAL A 22 15.93 -12.70 1.02
CA VAL A 22 15.29 -13.88 1.63
C VAL A 22 13.95 -13.52 2.26
N PHE A 23 13.87 -12.37 2.94
CA PHE A 23 12.65 -11.96 3.68
C PHE A 23 11.58 -11.31 2.84
N ARG A 24 11.80 -11.07 1.54
CA ARG A 24 10.83 -10.36 0.67
C ARG A 24 10.35 -9.03 1.27
N ALA A 25 11.13 -8.42 2.14
CA ALA A 25 10.87 -7.11 2.70
C ALA A 25 11.35 -6.05 1.70
N SER A 26 10.49 -5.12 1.34
CA SER A 26 10.89 -3.97 0.54
C SER A 26 11.21 -2.79 1.45
N VAL A 27 12.45 -2.29 1.42
CA VAL A 27 12.85 -1.05 2.10
C VAL A 27 12.72 0.10 1.10
N ASN A 28 11.83 1.04 1.40
CA ASN A 28 11.58 2.22 0.58
C ASN A 28 12.04 3.48 1.30
N VAL A 29 13.15 4.07 0.84
CA VAL A 29 13.71 5.30 1.42
C VAL A 29 13.24 6.51 0.60
N THR A 30 12.73 7.53 1.28
CA THR A 30 12.24 8.78 0.66
C THR A 30 12.72 9.99 1.43
N GLY A 31 12.89 11.14 0.74
CA GLY A 31 13.35 12.40 1.37
C GLY A 31 14.87 12.50 1.47
N SER A 32 15.63 11.67 0.75
CA SER A 32 17.09 11.76 0.69
C SER A 32 17.55 13.11 0.11
N GLU A 33 16.73 13.74 -0.71
CA GLU A 33 16.95 15.08 -1.26
C GLU A 33 17.02 16.18 -0.20
N TYR A 34 16.54 15.93 1.00
CA TYR A 34 16.62 16.88 2.13
C TYR A 34 17.94 16.83 2.89
N LEU A 35 18.80 15.82 2.65
CA LEU A 35 20.03 15.67 3.41
C LEU A 35 21.00 16.83 3.09
N PRO A 36 21.37 17.66 4.09
CA PRO A 36 22.28 18.78 3.86
C PRO A 36 23.74 18.29 3.87
N HIS A 37 24.60 19.06 3.24
CA HIS A 37 26.02 18.91 3.44
C HIS A 37 26.40 19.46 4.81
N GLY A 38 26.61 18.56 5.80
CA GLY A 38 26.78 18.96 7.18
C GLY A 38 27.16 17.80 8.10
N VAL A 39 27.21 18.12 9.39
CA VAL A 39 27.35 17.15 10.47
C VAL A 39 25.95 16.69 10.88
N LEU A 40 25.65 15.40 10.73
CA LEU A 40 24.31 14.87 10.80
C LEU A 40 24.06 14.06 12.07
N ILE A 41 22.94 14.35 12.73
CA ILE A 41 22.37 13.49 13.78
C ILE A 41 20.98 13.05 13.30
N PHE A 42 20.85 11.78 12.89
CA PHE A 42 19.57 11.15 12.54
C PHE A 42 18.78 10.86 13.82
N ALA A 43 17.64 11.51 13.96
CA ALA A 43 16.70 11.26 15.05
C ALA A 43 15.56 10.38 14.55
N VAL A 44 15.55 9.13 14.98
CA VAL A 44 14.68 8.08 14.46
C VAL A 44 13.65 7.66 15.51
N ASN A 45 12.40 7.38 15.12
CA ASN A 45 11.45 6.69 15.98
C ASN A 45 11.87 5.22 16.18
N HIS A 46 11.56 4.63 17.31
CA HIS A 46 11.99 3.28 17.67
C HIS A 46 10.81 2.35 17.89
N PHE A 47 10.50 1.51 16.92
CA PHE A 47 9.38 0.57 16.97
C PHE A 47 9.80 -0.89 17.07
N THR A 48 10.91 -1.26 16.40
CA THR A 48 11.50 -2.60 16.39
C THR A 48 13.00 -2.53 16.60
N ARG A 49 13.64 -3.67 16.90
CA ARG A 49 15.12 -3.76 16.93
C ARG A 49 15.74 -3.75 15.54
N LEU A 50 14.95 -4.07 14.53
CA LEU A 50 15.41 -4.12 13.15
C LEU A 50 15.99 -2.79 12.67
N GLU A 51 15.45 -1.67 13.15
CA GLU A 51 15.93 -0.33 12.82
C GLU A 51 17.41 -0.14 13.21
N THR A 52 17.83 -0.74 14.33
CA THR A 52 19.23 -0.65 14.79
C THR A 52 20.19 -1.44 13.91
N ILE A 53 19.69 -2.40 13.14
CA ILE A 53 20.49 -3.27 12.28
C ILE A 53 20.57 -2.71 10.85
N PHE A 54 19.44 -2.39 10.21
CA PHE A 54 19.44 -2.02 8.79
C PHE A 54 19.63 -0.53 8.52
N LEU A 55 19.15 0.39 9.41
CA LEU A 55 19.28 1.82 9.16
C LEU A 55 20.71 2.34 9.05
N PRO A 56 21.70 1.87 9.84
CA PRO A 56 23.08 2.30 9.63
C PRO A 56 23.59 2.04 8.20
N TYR A 57 23.14 0.95 7.55
CA TYR A 57 23.49 0.65 6.17
C TYR A 57 22.77 1.53 5.18
N GLU A 58 21.47 1.80 5.40
CA GLU A 58 20.69 2.70 4.55
C GLU A 58 21.27 4.13 4.60
N PHE A 59 21.59 4.63 5.79
CA PHE A 59 22.21 5.95 5.94
C PHE A 59 23.63 6.01 5.38
N TYR A 60 24.40 4.91 5.47
CA TYR A 60 25.68 4.80 4.79
C TYR A 60 25.54 4.91 3.26
N ARG A 61 24.54 4.25 2.68
CA ARG A 61 24.25 4.34 1.24
C ARG A 61 23.96 5.76 0.79
N LEU A 62 23.32 6.54 1.66
CA LEU A 62 22.93 7.92 1.38
C LEU A 62 24.05 8.93 1.62
N THR A 63 24.89 8.71 2.62
CA THR A 63 25.91 9.69 3.05
C THR A 63 27.33 9.34 2.63
N GLY A 64 27.59 8.11 2.24
CA GLY A 64 28.93 7.58 2.00
C GLY A 64 29.80 7.46 3.27
N ARG A 65 29.26 7.78 4.46
CA ARG A 65 29.98 7.81 5.74
C ARG A 65 29.41 6.77 6.70
N PRO A 66 30.24 5.98 7.42
CA PRO A 66 29.79 5.06 8.46
C PRO A 66 29.00 5.79 9.55
N VAL A 67 27.89 5.20 9.98
CA VAL A 67 26.98 5.82 10.95
C VAL A 67 27.18 5.23 12.32
N MET A 68 27.51 6.08 13.29
CA MET A 68 27.62 5.72 14.71
C MET A 68 26.25 5.70 15.36
N SER A 69 26.08 4.90 16.42
CA SER A 69 24.80 4.80 17.10
C SER A 69 24.93 4.69 18.62
N LEU A 70 23.88 5.09 19.34
CA LEU A 70 23.71 4.81 20.77
C LEU A 70 22.92 3.51 20.94
N ALA A 71 23.45 2.56 21.71
CA ALA A 71 22.80 1.30 22.00
C ALA A 71 22.64 1.07 23.52
N TYR A 72 21.55 0.36 23.87
CA TYR A 72 21.25 0.04 25.27
C TYR A 72 22.39 -0.80 25.90
N HIS A 73 22.84 -0.42 27.09
CA HIS A 73 23.99 -1.04 27.78
C HIS A 73 23.87 -2.56 27.93
N GLY A 74 22.66 -3.08 28.14
CA GLY A 74 22.43 -4.53 28.28
C GLY A 74 22.72 -5.35 27.01
N LEU A 75 23.05 -4.72 25.88
CA LEU A 75 23.44 -5.37 24.63
C LEU A 75 24.97 -5.56 24.52
N PHE A 76 25.76 -4.94 25.40
CA PHE A 76 27.22 -4.95 25.36
C PHE A 76 27.83 -6.11 26.15
N GLY A 77 27.19 -7.29 26.15
CA GLY A 77 27.70 -8.53 26.72
C GLY A 77 28.16 -9.55 25.66
N GLY A 78 29.27 -10.25 25.91
CA GLY A 78 29.74 -11.33 25.04
C GLY A 78 30.04 -10.93 23.60
N ALA A 79 29.91 -11.86 22.66
CA ALA A 79 30.22 -11.66 21.26
C ALA A 79 29.36 -10.56 20.58
N LEU A 80 28.12 -10.38 21.04
CA LEU A 80 27.21 -9.33 20.53
C LEU A 80 27.73 -7.94 20.88
N GLY A 81 28.22 -7.74 22.11
CA GLY A 81 28.79 -6.46 22.56
C GLY A 81 29.99 -6.08 21.71
N THR A 82 30.95 -7.01 21.54
CA THR A 82 32.15 -6.80 20.70
C THR A 82 31.74 -6.47 19.23
N TYR A 83 30.72 -7.13 18.71
CA TYR A 83 30.21 -6.83 17.37
C TYR A 83 29.67 -5.41 17.28
N LEU A 84 28.83 -4.99 18.24
CA LEU A 84 28.24 -3.65 18.29
C LEU A 84 29.30 -2.55 18.38
N GLU A 85 30.31 -2.73 19.23
CA GLU A 85 31.45 -1.80 19.36
C GLU A 85 32.18 -1.64 18.02
N ARG A 86 32.48 -2.74 17.35
CA ARG A 86 33.14 -2.74 16.02
C ARG A 86 32.28 -2.12 14.92
N MET A 87 30.96 -2.08 15.12
CA MET A 87 29.99 -1.41 14.26
C MET A 87 29.83 0.09 14.59
N GLY A 88 30.57 0.62 15.56
CA GLY A 88 30.49 2.01 15.97
C GLY A 88 29.33 2.33 16.92
N ALA A 89 28.81 1.34 17.63
CA ALA A 89 27.83 1.58 18.67
C ALA A 89 28.51 1.98 19.99
N VAL A 90 27.96 2.99 20.67
CA VAL A 90 28.39 3.43 22.00
C VAL A 90 27.32 3.07 23.02
N SER A 91 27.77 2.55 24.20
CA SER A 91 26.85 2.17 25.26
C SER A 91 26.18 3.40 25.90
N THR A 92 24.87 3.30 26.17
CA THR A 92 24.15 4.33 26.93
C THR A 92 24.65 4.51 28.37
N ALA A 93 25.37 3.52 28.93
CA ALA A 93 25.95 3.57 30.26
C ALA A 93 27.42 4.00 30.30
N ASP A 94 28.05 4.25 29.14
CA ASP A 94 29.43 4.74 29.10
C ASP A 94 29.54 6.11 29.75
N PRO A 95 30.40 6.30 30.79
CA PRO A 95 30.56 7.58 31.47
C PRO A 95 31.09 8.69 30.55
N ASN A 96 31.88 8.35 29.52
CA ASN A 96 32.46 9.27 28.55
C ASN A 96 31.62 9.43 27.29
N ARG A 97 30.45 8.85 27.26
CA ARG A 97 29.55 8.80 26.11
C ARG A 97 29.36 10.17 25.42
N ASP A 98 29.03 11.20 26.22
CA ASP A 98 28.72 12.54 25.67
C ASP A 98 29.99 13.16 25.05
N THR A 99 31.16 13.00 25.68
CA THR A 99 32.44 13.47 25.15
C THR A 99 32.81 12.76 23.85
N ILE A 100 32.65 11.43 23.79
CA ILE A 100 32.90 10.62 22.59
C ILE A 100 32.02 11.13 21.43
N ILE A 101 30.74 11.36 21.69
CA ILE A 101 29.78 11.83 20.65
C ILE A 101 30.13 13.24 20.19
N ILE A 102 30.38 14.18 21.13
CA ILE A 102 30.74 15.56 20.81
C ILE A 102 32.03 15.61 20.01
N ARG A 103 33.08 14.86 20.40
CA ARG A 103 34.32 14.74 19.65
C ARG A 103 34.06 14.32 18.21
N SER A 104 33.36 13.18 18.02
CA SER A 104 33.04 12.64 16.70
C SER A 104 32.25 13.64 15.82
N LEU A 105 31.31 14.39 16.41
CA LEU A 105 30.54 15.42 15.72
C LEU A 105 31.34 16.68 15.44
N LEU A 106 32.30 17.04 16.29
CA LEU A 106 33.25 18.16 16.04
C LEU A 106 34.12 17.85 14.85
N MET A 107 34.66 16.62 14.75
CA MET A 107 35.44 16.14 13.61
C MET A 107 34.57 16.02 12.33
N GLY A 108 33.28 15.76 12.47
CA GLY A 108 32.34 15.64 11.34
C GLY A 108 32.50 14.39 10.48
N ASN A 109 33.33 13.42 10.91
CA ASN A 109 33.65 12.23 10.14
C ASN A 109 32.50 11.22 10.04
N HIS A 110 31.66 11.15 11.08
CA HIS A 110 30.59 10.15 11.20
C HIS A 110 29.25 10.79 11.53
N PRO A 111 28.19 10.51 10.76
CA PRO A 111 26.83 10.78 11.19
C PRO A 111 26.46 9.93 12.42
N TRP A 112 25.57 10.45 13.25
CA TRP A 112 25.06 9.74 14.42
C TRP A 112 23.59 9.39 14.27
N MET A 113 23.19 8.20 14.73
CA MET A 113 21.81 7.76 14.81
C MET A 113 21.39 7.67 16.30
N ILE A 114 20.34 8.40 16.65
CA ILE A 114 19.83 8.47 18.03
C ILE A 114 18.31 8.23 17.99
N PHE A 115 17.83 7.50 18.99
CA PHE A 115 16.40 7.27 19.22
C PHE A 115 15.91 8.15 20.38
N PRO A 116 15.27 9.31 20.13
CA PRO A 116 14.83 10.22 21.19
C PRO A 116 13.77 9.63 22.12
N GLU A 117 13.11 8.57 21.69
CA GLU A 117 12.15 7.82 22.49
C GLU A 117 12.85 7.05 23.65
N GLY A 118 14.13 6.71 23.47
CA GLY A 118 14.97 6.03 24.48
C GLY A 118 14.54 4.59 24.81
N SER A 119 13.47 4.11 24.19
CA SER A 119 12.97 2.74 24.29
C SER A 119 12.03 2.45 23.12
N MET A 120 11.85 1.18 22.79
CA MET A 120 10.90 0.79 21.75
C MET A 120 9.47 1.15 22.13
N ILE A 121 8.80 1.95 21.29
CA ILE A 121 7.41 2.40 21.52
C ILE A 121 6.44 1.40 20.90
N LYS A 122 5.91 0.50 21.73
CA LYS A 122 4.99 -0.56 21.29
C LYS A 122 3.53 -0.09 21.13
N ASP A 123 3.10 0.95 21.85
CA ASP A 123 1.72 1.47 21.81
C ASP A 123 1.49 2.53 20.72
N LYS A 124 2.53 3.23 20.27
CA LYS A 124 2.46 4.37 19.32
C LYS A 124 1.45 5.47 19.71
N LYS A 125 0.92 5.46 20.93
CA LYS A 125 0.11 6.56 21.47
C LYS A 125 1.03 7.66 22.01
N ILE A 126 1.44 8.55 21.10
CA ILE A 126 2.51 9.53 21.32
C ILE A 126 2.00 10.91 21.72
N VAL A 127 0.69 11.18 21.59
CA VAL A 127 0.11 12.48 21.95
C VAL A 127 -0.94 12.32 23.02
N GLU A 128 -0.76 13.05 24.14
CA GLU A 128 -1.76 13.19 25.18
C GLU A 128 -1.86 14.65 25.60
N ARG A 129 -3.08 15.18 25.62
CA ARG A 129 -3.36 16.59 25.98
C ARG A 129 -2.47 17.60 25.23
N GLY A 130 -2.17 17.30 23.95
CA GLY A 130 -1.37 18.16 23.09
C GLY A 130 0.15 18.08 23.31
N LYS A 131 0.64 17.18 24.17
CA LYS A 131 2.08 16.97 24.41
C LYS A 131 2.52 15.62 23.86
N PHE A 132 3.74 15.56 23.32
CA PHE A 132 4.37 14.29 22.96
C PHE A 132 4.83 13.59 24.24
N LEU A 133 4.36 12.37 24.41
CA LEU A 133 4.71 11.51 25.53
C LEU A 133 5.08 10.12 25.01
N VAL A 134 6.08 9.52 25.65
CA VAL A 134 6.52 8.15 25.36
C VAL A 134 6.37 7.30 26.60
N TYR A 135 6.15 5.99 26.41
CA TYR A 135 6.13 5.07 27.54
C TYR A 135 7.54 4.66 27.93
N SER A 136 7.83 4.72 29.24
CA SER A 136 9.05 4.11 29.79
C SER A 136 8.91 2.58 29.83
N THR A 137 10.03 1.89 30.03
CA THR A 137 10.05 0.45 30.27
C THR A 137 9.22 0.04 31.49
N THR A 138 9.02 0.93 32.47
CA THR A 138 8.18 0.72 33.65
C THR A 138 6.70 1.01 33.41
N GLY A 139 6.30 1.39 32.21
CA GLY A 139 4.91 1.71 31.84
C GLY A 139 4.46 3.13 32.23
N SER A 140 5.33 3.96 32.85
CA SER A 140 5.06 5.37 33.09
C SER A 140 5.20 6.20 31.82
N ARG A 141 4.44 7.30 31.71
CA ARG A 141 4.53 8.24 30.61
C ARG A 141 5.51 9.35 30.91
N ARG A 142 6.40 9.65 30.01
CA ARG A 142 7.40 10.71 30.12
C ARG A 142 7.58 11.47 28.82
N PRO A 143 8.11 12.70 28.84
CA PRO A 143 8.56 13.38 27.63
C PRO A 143 9.65 12.57 26.90
N PRO A 144 9.82 12.75 25.59
CA PRO A 144 10.97 12.23 24.86
C PRO A 144 12.29 12.72 25.48
N HIS A 145 13.36 11.94 25.32
CA HIS A 145 14.69 12.34 25.79
C HIS A 145 15.21 13.52 24.97
N THR A 146 15.81 14.48 25.65
CA THR A 146 16.43 15.66 24.99
C THR A 146 17.84 15.39 24.52
N GLY A 147 18.39 14.17 24.67
CA GLY A 147 19.79 13.83 24.43
C GLY A 147 20.29 14.24 23.03
N ALA A 148 19.53 13.93 21.96
CA ALA A 148 19.92 14.31 20.61
C ALA A 148 20.04 15.82 20.45
N ALA A 149 19.10 16.60 20.98
CA ALA A 149 19.14 18.06 20.92
C ALA A 149 20.25 18.65 21.82
N VAL A 150 20.49 18.06 23.00
CA VAL A 150 21.58 18.49 23.90
C VAL A 150 22.94 18.26 23.24
N LEU A 151 23.19 17.08 22.68
CA LEU A 151 24.44 16.77 22.00
C LEU A 151 24.66 17.68 20.80
N ALA A 152 23.65 17.92 19.98
CA ALA A 152 23.72 18.82 18.84
C ALA A 152 24.05 20.27 19.26
N LEU A 153 23.36 20.78 20.28
CA LEU A 153 23.62 22.15 20.81
C LEU A 153 25.01 22.27 21.45
N ARG A 154 25.45 21.28 22.21
CA ARG A 154 26.81 21.26 22.80
C ARG A 154 27.87 21.20 21.70
N THR A 155 27.71 20.35 20.71
CA THR A 155 28.65 20.27 19.58
C THR A 155 28.81 21.61 18.90
N GLU A 156 27.69 22.27 18.56
CA GLU A 156 27.73 23.56 17.87
C GLU A 156 28.25 24.69 18.77
N PHE A 157 27.95 24.65 20.09
CA PHE A 157 28.51 25.57 21.06
C PHE A 157 30.04 25.46 21.14
N TYR A 158 30.58 24.24 21.27
CA TYR A 158 32.04 24.03 21.32
C TYR A 158 32.69 24.32 19.98
N ARG A 159 32.06 24.02 18.85
CA ARG A 159 32.58 24.37 17.53
C ARG A 159 32.75 25.88 17.40
N GLN A 160 31.75 26.68 17.75
CA GLN A 160 31.83 28.15 17.71
C GLN A 160 32.89 28.69 18.69
N ARG A 161 33.00 28.06 19.88
CA ARG A 161 34.02 28.41 20.87
C ARG A 161 35.44 28.15 20.33
N LEU A 162 35.66 26.96 19.80
CA LEU A 162 36.99 26.59 19.25
C LEU A 162 37.39 27.51 18.08
N HIS A 163 36.44 27.86 17.22
CA HIS A 163 36.66 28.84 16.15
C HIS A 163 36.98 30.23 16.71
N HIS A 164 36.29 30.68 17.76
CA HIS A 164 36.59 31.96 18.40
C HIS A 164 38.01 31.95 18.98
N LEU A 165 38.35 30.92 19.74
CA LEU A 165 39.67 30.79 20.38
C LEU A 165 40.82 30.66 19.39
N ARG A 166 40.59 30.09 18.22
CA ARG A 166 41.59 29.98 17.14
C ARG A 166 42.11 31.37 16.71
N ASN A 167 41.25 32.37 16.76
CA ASN A 167 41.57 33.75 16.35
C ASN A 167 41.95 34.67 17.52
N THR A 168 41.70 34.26 18.79
CA THR A 168 41.83 35.16 19.93
C THR A 168 42.83 34.70 21.00
N ASP A 169 42.92 33.38 21.27
CA ASP A 169 43.78 32.81 22.33
C ASP A 169 44.24 31.38 21.98
N PRO A 170 45.41 31.23 21.30
CA PRO A 170 45.93 29.91 20.94
C PRO A 170 46.28 28.99 22.12
N ALA A 171 46.64 29.58 23.29
CA ALA A 171 47.00 28.77 24.47
C ALA A 171 45.73 28.14 25.09
N LEU A 172 44.67 28.94 25.24
CA LEU A 172 43.40 28.46 25.69
C LEU A 172 42.75 27.52 24.69
N LEU A 173 42.98 27.73 23.39
CA LEU A 173 42.54 26.78 22.35
C LEU A 173 43.11 25.38 22.57
N GLN A 174 44.42 25.24 22.84
CA GLN A 174 45.02 23.94 23.10
C GLN A 174 44.42 23.26 24.33
N GLN A 175 44.19 24.00 25.41
CA GLN A 175 43.53 23.48 26.59
C GLN A 175 42.07 23.01 26.28
N GLN A 176 41.36 23.76 25.46
CA GLN A 176 39.98 23.39 25.09
C GLN A 176 39.91 22.22 24.12
N LEU A 177 40.89 22.05 23.22
CA LEU A 177 41.01 20.88 22.35
C LEU A 177 41.27 19.60 23.17
N ALA A 178 42.12 19.66 24.19
CA ALA A 178 42.43 18.56 25.09
C ALA A 178 41.18 18.01 25.81
N VAL A 179 40.14 18.81 26.07
CA VAL A 179 38.85 18.34 26.65
C VAL A 179 38.22 17.26 25.78
N PHE A 180 38.40 17.32 24.47
CA PHE A 180 37.82 16.41 23.49
C PHE A 180 38.90 15.48 22.88
N ASP A 181 40.10 15.45 23.43
CA ASP A 181 41.21 14.62 22.92
C ASP A 181 41.41 14.86 21.41
N LEU A 182 41.41 16.14 21.01
CA LEU A 182 41.72 16.63 19.65
C LEU A 182 43.16 17.13 19.64
N ALA A 183 43.94 16.72 18.63
CA ALA A 183 45.35 17.07 18.52
C ALA A 183 45.53 18.47 17.93
N SER A 184 44.65 18.88 17.00
CA SER A 184 44.84 20.15 16.31
C SER A 184 43.50 20.80 15.90
N PRO A 185 43.44 22.11 15.66
CA PRO A 185 42.22 22.77 15.16
C PRO A 185 41.78 22.32 13.77
N GLU A 186 42.65 21.74 12.98
CA GLU A 186 42.39 21.25 11.62
C GLU A 186 41.51 19.98 11.64
N GLU A 187 41.43 19.29 12.78
CA GLU A 187 40.51 18.16 12.95
C GLU A 187 39.05 18.59 13.07
N ILE A 188 38.77 19.88 13.29
CA ILE A 188 37.43 20.40 13.51
C ILE A 188 36.74 20.68 12.18
N SER A 189 35.61 20.06 11.96
CA SER A 189 34.78 20.31 10.78
C SER A 189 34.16 21.72 10.82
N GLU A 190 34.29 22.47 9.74
CA GLU A 190 33.64 23.78 9.54
C GLU A 190 32.12 23.66 9.29
N LEU A 191 31.65 22.45 9.06
CA LEU A 191 30.27 22.19 8.70
C LEU A 191 29.32 22.36 9.90
N GLU A 192 28.15 22.93 9.64
CA GLU A 192 27.08 23.09 10.62
C GLU A 192 26.47 21.75 11.04
N THR A 193 26.00 21.67 12.29
CA THR A 193 25.31 20.48 12.81
C THR A 193 23.81 20.54 12.54
N PHE A 194 23.27 19.45 12.02
CA PHE A 194 21.85 19.28 11.70
C PHE A 194 21.22 18.10 12.46
N LEU A 195 20.02 18.32 12.96
CA LEU A 195 19.14 17.23 13.42
C LEU A 195 18.22 16.81 12.29
N VAL A 196 18.37 15.59 11.81
CA VAL A 196 17.60 15.02 10.69
C VAL A 196 16.48 14.15 11.23
N PRO A 197 15.19 14.56 11.10
CA PRO A 197 14.08 13.73 11.53
C PRO A 197 13.87 12.57 10.57
N VAL A 198 13.74 11.37 11.11
CA VAL A 198 13.48 10.15 10.34
C VAL A 198 12.34 9.38 10.97
N ASN A 199 11.40 8.91 10.14
CA ASN A 199 10.33 8.02 10.57
C ASN A 199 10.39 6.69 9.83
N VAL A 200 10.32 5.59 10.57
CA VAL A 200 10.20 4.24 10.04
C VAL A 200 8.77 3.75 10.29
N SER A 201 8.10 3.36 9.21
CA SER A 201 6.75 2.82 9.23
C SER A 201 6.74 1.43 8.59
N TYR A 202 5.95 0.51 9.15
CA TYR A 202 5.83 -0.88 8.70
C TYR A 202 4.42 -1.15 8.19
N TYR A 203 4.29 -1.81 7.03
CA TYR A 203 2.98 -2.21 6.49
C TYR A 203 3.08 -3.51 5.69
N PRO A 204 2.15 -4.47 5.92
CA PRO A 204 1.13 -4.51 6.97
C PRO A 204 1.70 -4.94 8.33
N LEU A 205 1.17 -4.37 9.43
CA LEU A 205 1.48 -4.81 10.80
C LEU A 205 0.71 -6.09 11.11
N ARG A 206 1.26 -7.24 10.73
CA ARG A 206 0.61 -8.56 10.94
C ARG A 206 1.58 -9.54 11.58
N SER A 207 1.21 -10.10 12.72
CA SER A 207 1.87 -11.26 13.28
C SER A 207 1.15 -12.52 12.80
N ARG A 208 1.75 -13.27 11.88
CA ARG A 208 1.37 -14.67 11.62
C ARG A 208 2.17 -15.54 12.57
N GLU A 209 1.51 -16.09 13.57
CA GLU A 209 2.08 -17.14 14.41
C GLU A 209 2.31 -18.40 13.55
N ASN A 210 3.45 -19.07 13.67
CA ASN A 210 3.64 -20.52 13.58
C ASN A 210 4.88 -21.10 12.91
N ILE A 211 5.73 -20.37 12.18
CA ILE A 211 6.90 -21.03 11.55
C ILE A 211 8.21 -20.68 12.25
N LEU A 212 8.33 -19.48 12.78
CA LEU A 212 9.56 -19.01 13.43
C LEU A 212 9.71 -19.44 14.89
N GLN A 213 8.61 -19.70 15.60
CA GLN A 213 8.70 -20.25 16.97
C GLN A 213 9.53 -21.54 17.04
N LYS A 214 9.43 -22.38 16.01
CA LYS A 214 10.17 -23.64 15.93
C LYS A 214 11.65 -23.43 15.52
N LEU A 215 11.95 -22.42 14.72
CA LEU A 215 13.32 -22.12 14.24
C LEU A 215 14.12 -21.30 15.26
N ALA A 216 13.52 -20.29 15.91
CA ALA A 216 14.22 -19.47 16.89
C ALA A 216 14.58 -20.23 18.18
N ALA A 217 13.71 -21.17 18.60
CA ALA A 217 13.96 -22.01 19.78
C ALA A 217 15.14 -22.99 19.62
N SER A 218 15.57 -23.27 18.37
CA SER A 218 16.67 -24.21 18.10
C SER A 218 18.04 -23.56 18.00
N PHE A 219 18.12 -22.23 17.85
CA PHE A 219 19.42 -21.57 17.56
C PHE A 219 20.03 -20.73 18.70
N ILE A 220 19.30 -20.41 19.79
CA ILE A 220 19.82 -19.46 20.77
C ILE A 220 19.49 -19.93 22.20
N LYS A 221 20.51 -20.45 22.90
CA LYS A 221 20.36 -20.99 24.26
C LYS A 221 20.40 -19.96 25.42
N ASP A 222 20.87 -18.71 25.20
CA ASP A 222 21.14 -17.74 26.27
C ASP A 222 20.54 -16.33 26.05
N ILE A 223 19.41 -16.21 25.37
CA ILE A 223 18.72 -14.92 25.23
C ILE A 223 17.66 -14.74 26.32
N PRO A 224 17.59 -13.55 26.98
CA PRO A 224 16.51 -13.24 27.89
C PRO A 224 15.13 -13.42 27.24
N GLU A 225 14.18 -13.99 27.98
CA GLU A 225 12.83 -14.35 27.49
C GLU A 225 12.10 -13.18 26.78
N GLN A 226 12.31 -11.95 27.28
CA GLN A 226 11.83 -10.70 26.69
C GLN A 226 12.42 -10.43 25.29
N MET A 227 13.68 -10.73 25.09
CA MET A 227 14.39 -10.55 23.83
C MET A 227 14.01 -11.61 22.81
N LEU A 228 13.75 -12.84 23.28
CA LEU A 228 13.26 -13.94 22.44
C LEU A 228 11.83 -13.63 21.91
N GLU A 229 10.93 -13.11 22.75
CA GLU A 229 9.57 -12.73 22.35
C GLU A 229 9.57 -11.57 21.33
N GLU A 230 10.47 -10.61 21.47
CA GLU A 230 10.64 -9.49 20.56
C GLU A 230 11.19 -9.95 19.19
N LEU A 231 12.23 -10.77 19.17
CA LEU A 231 12.81 -11.35 17.95
C LEU A 231 11.81 -12.27 17.22
N GLN A 232 11.02 -13.04 17.96
CA GLN A 232 9.96 -13.88 17.39
C GLN A 232 8.87 -13.04 16.69
N THR A 233 8.46 -11.94 17.30
CA THR A 233 7.44 -11.04 16.73
C THR A 233 7.99 -10.33 15.48
N GLU A 234 9.21 -9.84 15.54
CA GLU A 234 9.88 -9.08 14.47
C GLU A 234 10.28 -9.96 13.29
N GLY A 235 10.79 -11.15 13.57
CA GLY A 235 11.09 -12.13 12.53
C GLY A 235 9.85 -12.60 11.77
N THR A 236 8.72 -12.74 12.46
CA THR A 236 7.43 -13.07 11.83
C THR A 236 6.95 -11.96 10.89
N MET A 237 7.16 -10.70 11.25
CA MET A 237 6.85 -9.55 10.40
C MET A 237 7.67 -9.60 9.10
N LEU A 238 8.97 -9.84 9.17
CA LEU A 238 9.86 -9.89 8.01
C LEU A 238 9.52 -11.03 7.06
N LEU A 239 9.26 -12.24 7.56
CA LEU A 239 8.91 -13.39 6.72
C LEU A 239 7.55 -13.29 6.05
N SER A 240 6.64 -12.48 6.57
CA SER A 240 5.32 -12.28 5.95
C SER A 240 5.30 -11.26 4.80
N GLY A 241 6.45 -10.68 4.44
CA GLY A 241 6.55 -9.68 3.37
C GLY A 241 6.02 -8.32 3.82
N VAL A 242 6.76 -7.63 4.69
CA VAL A 242 6.44 -6.29 5.20
C VAL A 242 7.17 -5.23 4.37
N ASP A 243 6.46 -4.21 3.92
CA ASP A 243 7.06 -3.01 3.37
C ASP A 243 7.54 -2.12 4.51
N ILE A 244 8.79 -1.65 4.43
CA ILE A 244 9.43 -0.77 5.40
C ILE A 244 9.63 0.59 4.73
N ASP A 245 8.85 1.57 5.14
CA ASP A 245 8.99 2.94 4.64
C ASP A 245 9.87 3.76 5.59
N VAL A 246 11.03 4.20 5.11
CA VAL A 246 11.95 5.12 5.78
C VAL A 246 11.76 6.51 5.20
N ALA A 247 11.20 7.41 5.98
CA ALA A 247 10.92 8.78 5.55
C ALA A 247 11.88 9.76 6.24
N ILE A 248 12.72 10.43 5.45
CA ILE A 248 13.63 11.48 5.91
C ILE A 248 12.90 12.83 5.71
N GLY A 249 12.93 13.69 6.72
CA GLY A 249 12.30 15.02 6.66
C GLY A 249 13.30 16.14 6.59
N GLU A 250 12.77 17.37 6.51
CA GLU A 250 13.59 18.58 6.49
C GLU A 250 14.47 18.67 7.75
N PRO A 251 15.79 18.85 7.61
CA PRO A 251 16.71 18.92 8.73
C PRO A 251 16.51 20.20 9.53
N LEU A 252 16.79 20.13 10.81
CA LEU A 252 16.76 21.28 11.70
C LEU A 252 18.20 21.75 11.92
N ALA A 253 18.55 22.91 11.39
CA ALA A 253 19.82 23.58 11.64
C ALA A 253 19.93 23.96 13.14
N VAL A 254 21.08 23.70 13.73
CA VAL A 254 21.29 23.90 15.18
C VAL A 254 21.87 25.28 15.51
N ARG A 255 22.73 25.81 14.65
CA ARG A 255 23.41 27.11 14.83
C ARG A 255 22.47 28.25 15.19
N PRO A 256 21.31 28.45 14.53
CA PRO A 256 20.39 29.56 14.84
C PRO A 256 19.83 29.54 16.27
N TRP A 257 19.87 28.39 16.95
CA TRP A 257 19.39 28.27 18.34
C TRP A 257 20.39 28.76 19.39
N LEU A 258 21.63 29.06 18.99
CA LEU A 258 22.70 29.57 19.86
C LEU A 258 22.90 31.11 19.78
N GLU A 259 22.05 31.82 19.05
CA GLU A 259 22.20 33.26 18.82
C GLU A 259 21.86 34.15 20.04
N ASP A 260 21.29 33.60 21.12
CA ASP A 260 21.00 34.36 22.34
C ASP A 260 22.29 34.94 22.95
N ARG A 261 22.25 36.25 23.32
CA ARG A 261 23.39 36.98 23.86
C ARG A 261 24.07 36.27 25.03
N ARG A 262 23.30 35.61 25.93
CA ARG A 262 23.86 34.87 27.07
C ARG A 262 24.70 33.67 26.65
N ILE A 263 24.30 32.98 25.59
CA ILE A 263 25.07 31.87 25.04
C ILE A 263 26.32 32.38 24.35
N ARG A 264 26.19 33.43 23.55
CA ARG A 264 27.36 34.07 22.90
C ARG A 264 28.39 34.56 23.91
N ASN A 265 27.96 35.14 25.04
CA ASN A 265 28.84 35.54 26.10
C ASN A 265 29.62 34.35 26.68
N ASP A 266 29.00 33.22 26.89
CA ASP A 266 29.66 31.99 27.37
C ASP A 266 30.61 31.38 26.34
N ILE A 267 30.33 31.54 25.04
CA ILE A 267 31.23 31.10 23.97
C ILE A 267 32.57 31.82 24.02
N VAL A 268 32.60 33.09 24.37
CA VAL A 268 33.79 33.97 24.32
C VAL A 268 34.54 34.13 25.65
N VAL A 269 34.11 33.45 26.74
CA VAL A 269 34.78 33.58 28.04
C VAL A 269 36.26 33.16 27.98
N PRO A 270 37.19 33.85 28.70
CA PRO A 270 38.63 33.64 28.65
C PRO A 270 39.12 32.55 29.63
N HIS A 271 38.39 31.42 29.77
CA HIS A 271 38.82 30.28 30.53
C HIS A 271 38.28 28.98 29.93
N GLN A 272 38.90 27.84 30.23
CA GLN A 272 38.49 26.55 29.75
C GLN A 272 37.05 26.19 30.25
N ILE A 273 36.24 25.59 29.39
CA ILE A 273 34.91 25.11 29.74
C ILE A 273 34.85 23.59 29.56
N MET A 274 34.57 22.89 30.69
CA MET A 274 34.30 21.46 30.67
C MET A 274 32.83 21.17 30.32
N PRO A 275 32.49 19.98 29.79
CA PRO A 275 31.10 19.65 29.42
C PRO A 275 30.08 19.77 30.53
N ASP A 276 30.51 19.60 31.79
CA ASP A 276 29.62 19.62 32.95
C ASP A 276 29.67 20.92 33.75
N ASP A 277 30.50 21.89 33.33
CA ASP A 277 30.61 23.16 34.05
C ASP A 277 29.30 23.91 34.17
N PRO A 278 29.12 24.64 35.28
CA PRO A 278 27.93 25.46 35.53
C PRO A 278 28.05 26.82 34.82
N ILE A 279 27.88 26.83 33.49
CA ILE A 279 27.88 28.07 32.73
C ILE A 279 26.53 28.82 32.88
N PRO A 280 26.51 30.16 32.83
CA PRO A 280 25.31 30.99 32.98
C PRO A 280 24.20 30.68 32.01
N SER A 281 24.51 30.29 30.77
CA SER A 281 23.52 29.91 29.76
C SER A 281 22.98 28.49 29.88
N LYS A 282 23.50 27.64 30.78
CA LYS A 282 23.08 26.23 30.94
C LYS A 282 21.55 26.04 31.15
N PRO A 283 20.84 26.86 31.97
CA PRO A 283 19.39 26.78 32.07
C PRO A 283 18.65 27.13 30.79
N LEU A 284 19.17 28.09 30.04
CA LEU A 284 18.63 28.48 28.72
C LEU A 284 18.84 27.39 27.70
N LEU A 285 20.05 26.81 27.59
CA LEU A 285 20.37 25.69 26.71
C LEU A 285 19.46 24.48 26.98
N ARG A 286 19.19 24.15 28.26
CA ARG A 286 18.22 23.10 28.62
C ARG A 286 16.80 23.41 28.13
N ARG A 287 16.36 24.66 28.23
CA ARG A 287 15.04 25.10 27.73
C ARG A 287 14.98 25.00 26.19
N ILE A 288 16.05 25.42 25.49
CA ILE A 288 16.18 25.33 24.04
C ILE A 288 16.18 23.87 23.60
N ALA A 289 16.95 23.00 24.27
CA ALA A 289 16.97 21.57 23.98
C ALA A 289 15.57 20.94 24.08
N GLY A 290 14.79 21.30 25.10
CA GLY A 290 13.40 20.88 25.22
C GLY A 290 12.51 21.33 24.06
N LYS A 291 12.61 22.60 23.64
CA LYS A 291 11.86 23.14 22.49
C LYS A 291 12.28 22.47 21.18
N LEU A 292 13.57 22.33 20.98
CA LEU A 292 14.14 21.67 19.79
C LEU A 292 13.73 20.20 19.70
N THR A 293 13.76 19.48 20.83
CA THR A 293 13.26 18.09 20.91
C THR A 293 11.78 18.01 20.53
N MET A 294 10.92 18.91 21.04
CA MET A 294 9.50 18.90 20.69
C MET A 294 9.27 19.15 19.20
N ARG A 295 10.02 20.09 18.59
CA ARG A 295 9.96 20.36 17.16
C ARG A 295 10.45 19.16 16.36
N LEU A 296 11.57 18.55 16.77
CA LEU A 296 12.12 17.35 16.16
C LEU A 296 11.14 16.19 16.19
N MET A 297 10.53 15.91 17.35
CA MET A 297 9.54 14.83 17.48
C MET A 297 8.27 15.09 16.67
N ALA A 298 7.83 16.35 16.59
CA ALA A 298 6.71 16.72 15.71
C ALA A 298 7.04 16.43 14.23
N SER A 299 8.28 16.70 13.80
CA SER A 299 8.76 16.37 12.45
C SER A 299 8.84 14.86 12.27
N VAL A 300 9.48 14.11 13.19
CA VAL A 300 9.60 12.65 13.11
C VAL A 300 8.23 11.98 12.96
N TYR A 301 7.28 12.31 13.84
CA TYR A 301 5.95 11.70 13.79
C TYR A 301 5.10 12.23 12.62
N GLY A 302 5.33 13.48 12.19
CA GLY A 302 4.68 14.05 11.00
C GLY A 302 5.01 13.31 9.70
N LEU A 303 6.12 12.57 9.67
CA LEU A 303 6.58 11.75 8.55
C LEU A 303 5.94 10.36 8.49
N THR A 304 5.06 9.99 9.42
CA THR A 304 4.39 8.68 9.44
C THR A 304 3.75 8.38 8.07
N THR A 305 4.10 7.25 7.46
CA THR A 305 3.52 6.79 6.21
C THR A 305 2.15 6.19 6.44
N ILE A 306 1.13 6.87 5.91
CA ILE A 306 -0.28 6.48 6.06
C ILE A 306 -0.58 5.31 5.11
N ASN A 307 -1.18 4.25 5.62
CA ASN A 307 -1.53 3.04 4.86
C ASN A 307 -3.02 2.71 4.97
N PHE A 308 -3.44 1.65 4.30
CA PHE A 308 -4.83 1.18 4.27
C PHE A 308 -5.40 0.87 5.66
N ASP A 309 -4.61 0.21 6.51
CA ASP A 309 -5.04 -0.22 7.85
C ASP A 309 -5.34 0.98 8.76
N HIS A 310 -4.58 2.07 8.62
CA HIS A 310 -4.84 3.33 9.33
C HIS A 310 -6.20 3.92 8.96
N LEU A 311 -6.53 3.94 7.64
CA LEU A 311 -7.82 4.46 7.17
C LEU A 311 -8.96 3.60 7.68
N ALA A 312 -8.85 2.27 7.54
CA ALA A 312 -9.85 1.32 7.97
C ALA A 312 -10.09 1.37 9.49
N ALA A 313 -9.01 1.43 10.29
CA ALA A 313 -9.10 1.51 11.75
C ALA A 313 -9.81 2.77 12.22
N TYR A 314 -9.45 3.91 11.64
CA TYR A 314 -10.03 5.20 11.99
C TYR A 314 -11.50 5.29 11.59
N LEU A 315 -11.85 4.89 10.38
CA LEU A 315 -13.22 4.85 9.89
C LEU A 315 -14.08 3.91 10.73
N LEU A 316 -13.56 2.73 11.08
CA LEU A 316 -14.25 1.77 11.94
C LEU A 316 -14.52 2.36 13.33
N LYS A 317 -13.53 2.99 13.97
CA LYS A 317 -13.66 3.61 15.30
C LYS A 317 -14.77 4.65 15.33
N TYR A 318 -14.73 5.57 14.38
CA TYR A 318 -15.60 6.76 14.36
C TYR A 318 -16.91 6.58 13.58
N TYR A 319 -17.16 5.41 12.97
CA TYR A 319 -18.45 5.11 12.39
C TYR A 319 -19.56 5.21 13.45
N PRO A 320 -20.66 5.95 13.21
CA PRO A 320 -21.62 6.29 14.28
C PRO A 320 -22.39 5.09 14.85
N SER A 321 -22.64 4.04 14.06
CA SER A 321 -23.36 2.84 14.52
C SER A 321 -22.43 1.76 15.03
N THR A 322 -22.90 0.94 15.98
CA THR A 322 -22.20 -0.27 16.45
C THR A 322 -22.31 -1.42 15.44
N ARG A 323 -23.24 -1.34 14.49
CA ARG A 323 -23.43 -2.34 13.43
C ARG A 323 -23.21 -1.69 12.07
N LEU A 324 -22.42 -2.32 11.20
CA LEU A 324 -22.21 -1.87 9.83
C LEU A 324 -22.00 -3.09 8.92
N ARG A 325 -22.12 -2.88 7.60
CA ARG A 325 -21.78 -3.90 6.61
C ARG A 325 -20.32 -3.77 6.22
N VAL A 326 -19.64 -4.89 5.96
CA VAL A 326 -18.26 -4.91 5.45
C VAL A 326 -18.14 -4.05 4.19
N PHE A 327 -19.11 -4.18 3.29
CA PHE A 327 -19.18 -3.40 2.05
C PHE A 327 -19.25 -1.86 2.30
N ASP A 328 -20.00 -1.40 3.31
CA ASP A 328 -20.07 0.05 3.65
C ASP A 328 -18.72 0.55 4.19
N LEU A 329 -18.02 -0.26 4.99
CA LEU A 329 -16.67 0.07 5.44
C LEU A 329 -15.71 0.17 4.25
N ALA A 330 -15.73 -0.80 3.35
CA ALA A 330 -14.91 -0.82 2.13
C ALA A 330 -15.10 0.46 1.30
N GLN A 331 -16.36 0.84 1.04
CA GLN A 331 -16.68 2.07 0.29
C GLN A 331 -16.13 3.33 0.97
N ARG A 332 -16.20 3.40 2.30
CA ARG A 332 -15.66 4.53 3.06
C ARG A 332 -14.14 4.57 3.00
N VAL A 333 -13.47 3.42 3.06
CA VAL A 333 -12.01 3.34 2.89
C VAL A 333 -11.60 3.81 1.50
N TYR A 334 -12.33 3.41 0.45
CA TYR A 334 -12.09 3.90 -0.90
C TYR A 334 -12.21 5.43 -0.99
N VAL A 335 -13.34 5.98 -0.54
CA VAL A 335 -13.56 7.43 -0.54
C VAL A 335 -12.52 8.16 0.31
N ALA A 336 -12.10 7.55 1.42
CA ALA A 336 -11.07 8.11 2.29
C ALA A 336 -9.72 8.13 1.57
N ALA A 337 -9.26 7.03 0.98
CA ALA A 337 -8.02 6.97 0.24
C ALA A 337 -7.95 8.07 -0.82
N GLU A 338 -9.03 8.24 -1.59
CA GLU A 338 -9.14 9.26 -2.61
C GLU A 338 -9.14 10.71 -2.10
N GLU A 339 -9.76 10.96 -0.93
CA GLU A 339 -9.83 12.31 -0.38
C GLU A 339 -8.58 12.69 0.40
N VAL A 340 -7.95 11.72 1.11
CA VAL A 340 -6.80 12.02 1.98
C VAL A 340 -5.49 12.10 1.21
N THR A 341 -5.31 11.33 0.13
CA THR A 341 -4.09 11.38 -0.70
C THR A 341 -3.84 12.74 -1.36
N ARG A 342 -4.86 13.61 -1.37
CA ARG A 342 -4.76 15.01 -1.84
C ARG A 342 -4.34 15.99 -0.75
N LEU A 343 -4.24 15.55 0.51
CA LEU A 343 -3.81 16.42 1.59
C LEU A 343 -2.30 16.66 1.52
N LYS A 344 -1.91 17.92 1.32
CA LYS A 344 -0.49 18.31 1.29
C LYS A 344 0.17 18.10 2.66
N GLY A 345 1.45 17.74 2.65
CA GLY A 345 2.25 17.55 3.87
C GLY A 345 1.98 16.23 4.61
N LEU A 346 1.31 15.26 3.98
CA LEU A 346 1.15 13.90 4.49
C LEU A 346 1.79 12.89 3.52
N ARG A 347 2.35 11.83 4.08
CA ARG A 347 2.96 10.73 3.32
C ARG A 347 2.01 9.55 3.23
N PHE A 348 1.98 8.90 2.08
CA PHE A 348 1.06 7.79 1.81
C PHE A 348 1.84 6.62 1.22
N HIS A 349 1.56 5.43 1.74
CA HIS A 349 2.08 4.19 1.20
C HIS A 349 1.67 4.02 -0.27
N ALA A 350 2.55 3.45 -1.09
CA ALA A 350 2.35 3.29 -2.54
C ALA A 350 1.02 2.60 -2.88
N ALA A 351 0.60 1.62 -2.08
CA ALA A 351 -0.66 0.91 -2.25
C ALA A 351 -1.90 1.83 -2.20
N LEU A 352 -1.87 2.97 -1.48
CA LEU A 352 -2.99 3.92 -1.45
C LEU A 352 -3.08 4.80 -2.70
N ARG A 353 -2.02 4.88 -3.50
CA ARG A 353 -1.98 5.64 -4.76
C ARG A 353 -2.49 4.83 -5.95
N LYS A 354 -2.53 3.50 -5.83
CA LYS A 354 -3.11 2.61 -6.85
C LYS A 354 -4.64 2.72 -6.84
N ASP A 355 -5.27 2.28 -7.94
CA ASP A 355 -6.73 2.23 -8.01
C ASP A 355 -7.27 1.30 -6.92
N GLN A 356 -8.08 1.87 -6.02
CA GLN A 356 -8.68 1.15 -4.90
C GLN A 356 -9.95 0.38 -5.28
N SER A 357 -10.46 0.51 -6.52
CA SER A 357 -11.65 -0.21 -6.98
C SER A 357 -11.45 -1.72 -6.97
N THR A 358 -10.21 -2.16 -7.22
CA THR A 358 -9.80 -3.56 -7.14
C THR A 358 -9.93 -4.19 -5.74
N GLN A 359 -10.07 -3.38 -4.68
CA GLN A 359 -10.25 -3.88 -3.30
C GLN A 359 -11.64 -4.46 -3.03
N PHE A 360 -12.58 -4.23 -3.92
CA PHE A 360 -13.92 -4.80 -3.81
C PHE A 360 -14.02 -6.22 -4.35
N CYS A 361 -12.95 -6.72 -4.93
CA CYS A 361 -12.90 -7.94 -5.70
C CYS A 361 -12.07 -9.02 -5.04
N SER A 362 -12.26 -10.25 -5.47
CA SER A 362 -11.77 -11.47 -4.84
C SER A 362 -10.26 -11.51 -4.55
N ARG A 363 -9.46 -10.79 -5.32
CA ARG A 363 -7.99 -10.75 -5.17
C ARG A 363 -7.50 -9.66 -4.19
N TYR A 364 -8.27 -8.59 -4.01
CA TYR A 364 -7.91 -7.43 -3.18
C TYR A 364 -8.80 -7.24 -1.94
N GLN A 365 -9.86 -8.00 -1.79
CA GLN A 365 -10.52 -8.23 -0.49
C GLN A 365 -9.52 -8.62 0.60
N ARG A 366 -8.32 -9.08 0.18
CA ARG A 366 -7.25 -9.52 1.08
C ARG A 366 -6.86 -8.44 2.09
N ALA A 367 -6.63 -7.20 1.68
CA ALA A 367 -6.23 -6.12 2.62
C ALA A 367 -7.33 -5.83 3.65
N LEU A 368 -8.60 -5.74 3.22
CA LEU A 368 -9.72 -5.52 4.14
C LEU A 368 -10.01 -6.77 4.99
N THR A 369 -9.98 -7.96 4.40
CA THR A 369 -10.19 -9.23 5.11
C THR A 369 -9.13 -9.44 6.18
N ASP A 370 -7.88 -9.20 5.83
CA ASP A 370 -6.75 -9.31 6.74
C ASP A 370 -6.82 -8.26 7.87
N PHE A 371 -7.19 -7.01 7.54
CA PHE A 371 -7.44 -5.99 8.56
C PHE A 371 -8.59 -6.39 9.49
N LEU A 372 -9.69 -6.92 8.95
CA LEU A 372 -10.82 -7.40 9.75
C LEU A 372 -10.45 -8.59 10.62
N ALA A 373 -9.58 -9.49 10.15
CA ALA A 373 -9.05 -10.59 10.96
C ALA A 373 -8.23 -10.06 12.16
N VAL A 374 -7.39 -9.04 11.95
CA VAL A 374 -6.67 -8.35 13.04
C VAL A 374 -7.66 -7.71 14.03
N ALA A 375 -8.68 -7.01 13.52
CA ALA A 375 -9.69 -6.37 14.35
C ALA A 375 -10.55 -7.37 15.14
N GLU A 376 -10.83 -8.54 14.58
CA GLU A 376 -11.56 -9.62 15.25
C GLU A 376 -10.68 -10.33 16.29
N LYS A 377 -9.42 -10.67 15.96
CA LYS A 377 -8.42 -11.20 16.91
C LYS A 377 -8.21 -10.25 18.08
N SER A 378 -8.15 -8.94 17.84
CA SER A 378 -8.13 -7.90 18.88
C SER A 378 -9.45 -7.82 19.69
N GLY A 379 -10.48 -8.55 19.28
CA GLY A 379 -11.80 -8.54 19.88
C GLY A 379 -12.55 -7.22 19.80
N VAL A 380 -12.11 -6.27 18.94
CA VAL A 380 -12.76 -4.96 18.75
C VAL A 380 -13.97 -5.05 17.82
N VAL A 381 -14.04 -6.11 17.01
CA VAL A 381 -15.21 -6.43 16.17
C VAL A 381 -15.62 -7.89 16.36
N LYS A 382 -16.85 -8.19 15.94
CA LYS A 382 -17.36 -9.55 15.72
C LYS A 382 -17.98 -9.59 14.33
N LEU A 383 -17.50 -10.51 13.50
CA LEU A 383 -18.02 -10.73 12.16
C LEU A 383 -19.12 -11.81 12.18
N LYS A 384 -20.17 -11.61 11.40
CA LYS A 384 -21.20 -12.62 11.09
C LYS A 384 -21.60 -12.45 9.62
N GLY A 385 -20.96 -13.22 8.73
CA GLY A 385 -21.05 -13.02 7.29
C GLY A 385 -20.67 -11.60 6.90
N GLU A 386 -21.50 -10.93 6.12
CA GLU A 386 -21.30 -9.54 5.65
C GLU A 386 -21.54 -8.45 6.73
N LYS A 387 -21.96 -8.83 7.93
CA LYS A 387 -22.29 -7.90 9.02
C LYS A 387 -21.18 -7.87 10.05
N LEU A 388 -20.84 -6.65 10.48
CA LEU A 388 -19.82 -6.37 11.46
C LEU A 388 -20.45 -5.66 12.68
N ARG A 389 -20.10 -6.11 13.87
CA ARG A 389 -20.51 -5.48 15.14
C ARG A 389 -19.27 -5.01 15.91
N LYS A 390 -19.22 -3.69 16.19
CA LYS A 390 -18.14 -3.08 16.98
C LYS A 390 -18.32 -3.35 18.48
N LYS A 391 -17.21 -3.52 19.18
CA LYS A 391 -17.12 -3.56 20.64
C LYS A 391 -16.38 -2.32 21.13
N GLN A 392 -17.11 -1.21 21.25
CA GLN A 392 -16.59 0.13 21.53
C GLN A 392 -15.64 0.16 22.76
N ARG A 393 -15.99 -0.54 23.84
CA ARG A 393 -15.16 -0.59 25.07
C ARG A 393 -13.73 -1.13 24.78
N LYS A 394 -13.57 -2.09 23.84
CA LYS A 394 -12.25 -2.63 23.50
C LYS A 394 -11.45 -1.71 22.57
N MET A 395 -12.10 -0.80 21.85
CA MET A 395 -11.45 0.21 21.01
C MET A 395 -10.86 1.39 21.81
N THR A 396 -11.21 1.51 23.08
CA THR A 396 -10.79 2.62 23.97
C THR A 396 -10.13 2.14 25.25
N ARG A 397 -10.03 0.81 25.45
CA ARG A 397 -9.44 0.24 26.67
C ARG A 397 -7.96 0.58 26.74
N LEU A 398 -7.55 1.20 27.84
CA LEU A 398 -6.14 1.38 28.16
C LEU A 398 -5.55 0.01 28.51
N LEU A 399 -4.51 -0.37 27.81
CA LEU A 399 -3.70 -1.55 28.06
C LEU A 399 -2.30 -1.10 28.46
N THR A 400 -1.56 -1.97 29.14
CA THR A 400 -0.14 -1.72 29.37
C THR A 400 0.61 -1.71 28.03
N PRO A 401 1.68 -0.92 27.88
CA PRO A 401 2.43 -0.81 26.63
C PRO A 401 2.88 -2.16 26.06
N PHE A 402 3.21 -3.11 26.93
CA PHE A 402 3.65 -4.45 26.52
C PHE A 402 2.50 -5.37 26.08
N ALA A 403 1.32 -5.22 26.70
CA ALA A 403 0.16 -6.03 26.35
C ALA A 403 -0.54 -5.55 25.07
N VAL A 404 -0.44 -4.26 24.71
CA VAL A 404 -1.21 -3.69 23.59
C VAL A 404 -0.87 -4.34 22.25
N ARG A 405 0.40 -4.60 21.96
CA ARG A 405 0.85 -5.18 20.70
C ARG A 405 0.38 -6.63 20.56
N ARG A 406 0.39 -7.39 21.63
CA ARG A 406 -0.06 -8.79 21.67
C ARG A 406 -1.58 -8.93 21.72
N GLU A 407 -2.24 -8.15 22.60
CA GLU A 407 -3.67 -8.30 22.89
C GLU A 407 -4.56 -7.47 21.96
N ASN A 408 -4.08 -6.31 21.51
CA ASN A 408 -4.88 -5.40 20.70
C ASN A 408 -4.05 -4.64 19.64
N PRO A 409 -3.50 -5.33 18.63
CA PRO A 409 -2.74 -4.70 17.55
C PRO A 409 -3.55 -3.65 16.77
N TYR A 410 -4.88 -3.73 16.78
CA TYR A 410 -5.75 -2.68 16.22
C TYR A 410 -5.50 -1.31 16.85
N LEU A 411 -5.28 -1.26 18.19
CA LEU A 411 -4.96 0.01 18.85
C LEU A 411 -3.59 0.55 18.44
N VAL A 412 -2.62 -0.31 18.20
CA VAL A 412 -1.30 0.12 17.70
C VAL A 412 -1.46 0.84 16.38
N ILE A 413 -2.18 0.22 15.42
CA ILE A 413 -2.50 0.80 14.11
C ILE A 413 -3.23 2.13 14.26
N LEU A 414 -4.26 2.18 15.11
CA LEU A 414 -5.06 3.38 15.31
C LEU A 414 -4.25 4.55 15.90
N ASN A 415 -3.42 4.27 16.91
CA ASN A 415 -2.66 5.28 17.65
C ASN A 415 -1.52 5.87 16.81
N GLU A 416 -1.00 5.12 15.83
CA GLU A 416 0.09 5.55 14.94
C GLU A 416 -0.23 6.84 14.18
N VAL A 417 -1.49 7.09 13.86
CA VAL A 417 -1.93 8.28 13.09
C VAL A 417 -2.75 9.28 13.92
N GLU A 418 -2.95 9.03 15.23
CA GLU A 418 -3.79 9.87 16.07
C GLU A 418 -3.32 11.34 16.12
N HIS A 419 -2.01 11.57 16.07
CA HIS A 419 -1.39 12.90 16.09
C HIS A 419 -1.55 13.67 14.77
N LEU A 420 -1.93 13.01 13.67
CA LEU A 420 -2.11 13.63 12.35
C LEU A 420 -3.50 14.32 12.27
N GLY A 421 -3.66 15.45 12.95
CA GLY A 421 -4.95 16.12 13.13
C GLY A 421 -5.71 16.48 11.84
N ARG A 422 -5.00 16.74 10.72
CA ARG A 422 -5.65 16.99 9.40
C ARG A 422 -6.27 15.71 8.85
N LEU A 423 -5.54 14.59 8.92
CA LEU A 423 -6.02 13.26 8.50
C LEU A 423 -7.22 12.84 9.35
N THR A 424 -7.05 12.83 10.67
CA THR A 424 -8.05 12.29 11.60
C THR A 424 -9.38 13.05 11.54
N ARG A 425 -9.35 14.39 11.43
CA ARG A 425 -10.56 15.20 11.20
C ARG A 425 -11.24 14.87 9.89
N ARG A 426 -10.47 14.59 8.81
CA ARG A 426 -11.05 14.21 7.51
C ARG A 426 -11.71 12.84 7.59
N LEU A 427 -11.03 11.85 8.19
CA LEU A 427 -11.55 10.49 8.37
C LEU A 427 -12.81 10.48 9.25
N CYS A 428 -12.85 11.25 10.34
CA CYS A 428 -14.07 11.40 11.15
C CYS A 428 -15.25 11.91 10.33
N ARG A 429 -15.06 12.96 9.52
CA ARG A 429 -16.11 13.48 8.65
C ARG A 429 -16.60 12.44 7.65
N ILE A 430 -15.72 11.63 7.06
CA ILE A 430 -16.09 10.55 6.14
C ILE A 430 -16.84 9.44 6.88
N ALA A 431 -16.40 9.08 8.09
CA ALA A 431 -17.06 8.06 8.91
C ALA A 431 -18.54 8.44 9.24
N TRP A 432 -18.82 9.71 9.45
CA TRP A 432 -20.17 10.21 9.79
C TRP A 432 -21.05 10.50 8.56
N ARG A 433 -20.51 10.52 7.34
CA ARG A 433 -21.33 10.75 6.16
C ARG A 433 -22.40 9.68 5.98
N PRO A 434 -23.63 10.04 5.59
CA PRO A 434 -24.66 9.07 5.22
C PRO A 434 -24.20 8.14 4.09
N GLY A 435 -24.56 6.84 4.15
CA GLY A 435 -24.15 5.84 3.17
C GLY A 435 -24.52 6.20 1.73
N TRP A 436 -25.73 6.79 1.53
CA TRP A 436 -26.16 7.25 0.19
C TRP A 436 -25.24 8.33 -0.40
N LEU A 437 -24.70 9.21 0.44
CA LEU A 437 -23.76 10.26 -0.01
C LEU A 437 -22.37 9.66 -0.37
N ILE A 438 -21.91 8.67 0.40
CA ILE A 438 -20.71 7.90 0.07
C ILE A 438 -20.90 7.21 -1.29
N GLY A 439 -21.99 6.47 -1.46
CA GLY A 439 -22.31 5.78 -2.72
C GLY A 439 -22.39 6.72 -3.92
N ARG A 440 -23.08 7.87 -3.75
CA ARG A 440 -23.19 8.88 -4.83
C ARG A 440 -21.83 9.46 -5.25
N ARG A 441 -20.92 9.71 -4.27
CA ARG A 441 -19.57 10.19 -4.55
C ARG A 441 -18.73 9.13 -5.26
N LEU A 442 -18.79 7.90 -4.75
CA LEU A 442 -18.08 6.77 -5.33
C LEU A 442 -18.50 6.56 -6.79
N ARG A 443 -19.81 6.46 -7.06
CA ARG A 443 -20.34 6.33 -8.42
C ARG A 443 -19.81 7.41 -9.36
N ARG A 444 -20.00 8.69 -8.99
CA ARG A 444 -19.55 9.81 -9.82
C ARG A 444 -18.05 9.77 -10.12
N ARG A 445 -17.29 9.33 -9.15
CA ARG A 445 -15.86 9.24 -9.32
C ARG A 445 -15.44 8.11 -10.25
N LEU A 446 -16.03 6.94 -10.08
CA LEU A 446 -15.73 5.78 -10.91
C LEU A 446 -16.13 6.03 -12.37
N CYS A 447 -17.32 6.59 -12.62
CA CYS A 447 -17.72 6.98 -13.98
C CYS A 447 -16.71 7.96 -14.62
N ARG A 448 -16.27 8.98 -13.86
CA ARG A 448 -15.26 9.93 -14.35
C ARG A 448 -13.89 9.27 -14.57
N LEU A 449 -13.53 8.30 -13.75
CA LEU A 449 -12.28 7.57 -13.91
C LEU A 449 -12.28 6.77 -15.20
N ASP A 450 -13.33 5.98 -15.44
CA ASP A 450 -13.47 5.18 -16.67
C ASP A 450 -13.44 6.05 -17.93
N GLN A 451 -14.16 7.19 -17.92
CA GLN A 451 -14.14 8.14 -19.03
C GLN A 451 -12.76 8.75 -19.26
N LYS A 452 -12.06 9.15 -18.17
CA LYS A 452 -10.71 9.73 -18.26
C LYS A 452 -9.68 8.73 -18.73
N GLN A 453 -9.76 7.48 -18.23
CA GLN A 453 -8.87 6.42 -18.69
C GLN A 453 -9.06 6.15 -20.20
N PHE A 454 -10.32 6.03 -20.64
CA PHE A 454 -10.60 5.87 -22.07
C PHE A 454 -10.05 7.03 -22.89
N ALA A 455 -10.31 8.28 -22.49
CA ALA A 455 -9.84 9.45 -23.22
C ALA A 455 -8.29 9.51 -23.28
N ALA A 456 -7.61 9.17 -22.18
CA ALA A 456 -6.15 9.13 -22.16
C ALA A 456 -5.59 8.02 -23.04
N ASP A 457 -6.14 6.79 -22.92
CA ASP A 457 -5.74 5.65 -23.77
C ASP A 457 -6.00 5.97 -25.26
N TYR A 458 -7.16 6.56 -25.58
CA TYR A 458 -7.51 6.92 -26.94
C TYR A 458 -6.54 7.94 -27.55
N LEU A 459 -6.17 8.99 -26.80
CA LEU A 459 -5.18 9.98 -27.24
C LEU A 459 -3.79 9.36 -27.44
N THR A 460 -3.39 8.41 -26.59
CA THR A 460 -2.07 7.80 -26.63
C THR A 460 -1.95 6.78 -27.77
N TYR A 461 -2.99 5.97 -28.00
CA TYR A 461 -2.93 4.81 -28.87
C TYR A 461 -3.73 4.95 -30.16
N ARG A 462 -4.41 6.08 -30.40
CA ARG A 462 -5.14 6.31 -31.66
C ARG A 462 -4.22 6.16 -32.86
N ARG A 463 -4.68 5.36 -33.84
CA ARG A 463 -4.05 5.20 -35.16
C ARG A 463 -5.04 5.57 -36.26
N GLU A 464 -4.61 6.39 -37.18
CA GLU A 464 -5.39 6.77 -38.35
C GLU A 464 -5.67 5.53 -39.24
N GLY A 465 -6.88 5.43 -39.75
CA GLY A 465 -7.33 4.28 -40.55
C GLY A 465 -7.66 2.99 -39.77
N GLU A 466 -7.29 2.89 -38.47
CA GLU A 466 -7.50 1.68 -37.67
C GLU A 466 -8.41 1.92 -36.47
N SER A 467 -8.17 3.00 -35.70
CA SER A 467 -8.99 3.33 -34.53
C SER A 467 -10.39 3.77 -34.94
N LYS A 468 -11.39 3.24 -34.24
CA LYS A 468 -12.80 3.59 -34.44
C LYS A 468 -13.11 4.95 -33.83
N PRO A 469 -14.23 5.61 -34.22
CA PRO A 469 -14.68 6.82 -33.54
C PRO A 469 -14.80 6.64 -32.01
N PRO A 470 -14.47 7.66 -31.19
CA PRO A 470 -14.43 7.50 -29.75
C PRO A 470 -15.78 7.12 -29.11
N GLU A 471 -16.90 7.43 -29.77
CA GLU A 471 -18.24 7.07 -29.31
C GLU A 471 -18.46 5.55 -29.25
N ILE A 472 -17.79 4.79 -30.14
CA ILE A 472 -17.85 3.33 -30.18
C ILE A 472 -17.11 2.72 -29.00
N GLY A 473 -15.96 3.30 -28.63
CA GLY A 473 -15.09 2.80 -27.56
C GLY A 473 -15.43 3.28 -26.16
N ALA A 474 -16.18 4.36 -26.05
CA ALA A 474 -16.46 4.99 -24.74
C ALA A 474 -17.44 4.15 -23.89
N PRO A 475 -17.15 3.98 -22.58
CA PRO A 475 -18.12 3.40 -21.66
C PRO A 475 -19.35 4.31 -21.53
N PHE A 476 -20.55 3.73 -21.40
CA PHE A 476 -21.79 4.50 -21.27
C PHE A 476 -22.71 3.99 -20.18
N LEU A 477 -23.53 4.91 -19.64
CA LEU A 477 -24.52 4.65 -18.61
C LEU A 477 -25.90 5.14 -19.08
N LEU A 478 -26.86 4.22 -19.19
CA LEU A 478 -28.27 4.49 -19.42
C LEU A 478 -29.00 4.46 -18.06
N GLU A 479 -29.33 5.62 -17.52
CA GLU A 479 -29.85 5.75 -16.15
C GLU A 479 -31.39 5.73 -16.11
N SER A 480 -31.97 4.70 -15.48
CA SER A 480 -33.41 4.65 -15.23
C SER A 480 -33.80 5.43 -13.98
N PHE A 481 -34.90 6.13 -14.02
CA PHE A 481 -35.42 6.88 -12.88
C PHE A 481 -35.75 6.00 -11.67
N ARG A 482 -36.26 4.79 -11.91
CA ARG A 482 -36.67 3.86 -10.84
C ARG A 482 -35.52 3.23 -10.07
N ARG A 483 -34.30 3.12 -10.63
CA ARG A 483 -33.09 2.59 -10.00
C ARG A 483 -33.26 1.26 -9.23
N ARG A 484 -34.24 0.46 -9.60
CA ARG A 484 -34.55 -0.81 -8.94
C ARG A 484 -33.60 -1.90 -9.39
N ILE A 485 -33.37 -1.96 -10.70
CA ILE A 485 -32.59 -2.98 -11.39
C ILE A 485 -31.42 -2.32 -12.09
N GLY A 486 -30.20 -2.81 -11.84
CA GLY A 486 -29.00 -2.43 -12.56
C GLY A 486 -28.49 -3.62 -13.38
N VAL A 487 -28.14 -3.39 -14.64
CA VAL A 487 -27.55 -4.41 -15.50
C VAL A 487 -26.18 -3.93 -15.95
N LEU A 488 -25.15 -4.68 -15.61
CA LEU A 488 -23.79 -4.50 -16.13
C LEU A 488 -23.69 -5.28 -17.44
N LEU A 489 -23.23 -4.65 -18.51
CA LEU A 489 -22.99 -5.33 -19.78
C LEU A 489 -21.51 -5.23 -20.15
N VAL A 490 -20.94 -6.39 -20.57
CA VAL A 490 -19.53 -6.53 -20.95
C VAL A 490 -19.46 -7.08 -22.37
N HIS A 491 -18.75 -6.36 -23.22
CA HIS A 491 -18.53 -6.70 -24.64
C HIS A 491 -17.53 -7.85 -24.85
N GLY A 492 -17.43 -8.35 -26.07
CA GLY A 492 -16.52 -9.42 -26.48
C GLY A 492 -15.08 -8.95 -26.69
N TYR A 493 -14.22 -9.93 -26.99
CA TYR A 493 -12.82 -9.72 -27.33
C TYR A 493 -12.68 -8.98 -28.67
N LEU A 494 -11.70 -8.10 -28.80
CA LEU A 494 -11.46 -7.21 -29.95
C LEU A 494 -12.59 -6.20 -30.24
N ALA A 495 -13.67 -6.19 -29.44
CA ALA A 495 -14.84 -5.35 -29.65
C ALA A 495 -14.78 -4.07 -28.78
N ALA A 496 -15.91 -3.44 -28.57
CA ALA A 496 -16.06 -2.21 -27.81
C ALA A 496 -17.46 -2.13 -27.16
N PRO A 497 -17.73 -1.21 -26.21
CA PRO A 497 -19.04 -1.07 -25.56
C PRO A 497 -20.22 -0.93 -26.51
N GLU A 498 -20.01 -0.40 -27.70
CA GLU A 498 -21.02 -0.30 -28.76
C GLU A 498 -21.61 -1.67 -29.15
N GLU A 499 -20.86 -2.76 -29.03
CA GLU A 499 -21.33 -4.10 -29.35
C GLU A 499 -22.58 -4.51 -28.56
N VAL A 500 -22.63 -4.15 -27.30
CA VAL A 500 -23.74 -4.46 -26.39
C VAL A 500 -24.81 -3.38 -26.32
N ARG A 501 -24.70 -2.29 -27.11
CA ARG A 501 -25.63 -1.16 -27.09
C ARG A 501 -27.07 -1.55 -27.38
N PRO A 502 -27.40 -2.36 -28.43
CA PRO A 502 -28.79 -2.73 -28.70
C PRO A 502 -29.47 -3.45 -27.54
N LEU A 503 -28.76 -4.38 -26.89
CA LEU A 503 -29.24 -5.05 -25.69
C LEU A 503 -29.40 -4.07 -24.52
N ALA A 504 -28.45 -3.14 -24.35
CA ALA A 504 -28.49 -2.12 -23.30
C ALA A 504 -29.74 -1.22 -23.44
N GLU A 505 -30.03 -0.77 -24.63
CA GLU A 505 -31.18 0.07 -24.94
C GLU A 505 -32.50 -0.69 -24.76
N SER A 506 -32.55 -1.95 -25.18
CA SER A 506 -33.72 -2.81 -24.94
C SER A 506 -34.02 -2.94 -23.46
N LEU A 507 -33.02 -3.29 -22.65
CA LEU A 507 -33.16 -3.41 -21.21
C LEU A 507 -33.48 -2.07 -20.52
N HIS A 508 -32.96 -0.96 -21.05
CA HIS A 508 -33.26 0.37 -20.56
C HIS A 508 -34.74 0.74 -20.80
N ARG A 509 -35.31 0.42 -21.97
CA ARG A 509 -36.76 0.60 -22.28
C ARG A 509 -37.63 -0.17 -21.26
N HIS A 510 -37.17 -1.30 -20.75
CA HIS A 510 -37.84 -2.06 -19.68
C HIS A 510 -37.59 -1.48 -18.26
N GLY A 511 -36.91 -0.33 -18.14
CA GLY A 511 -36.74 0.39 -16.89
C GLY A 511 -35.46 -0.02 -16.10
N CYS A 512 -34.54 -0.75 -16.69
CA CYS A 512 -33.25 -1.02 -16.10
C CYS A 512 -32.30 0.18 -16.22
N THR A 513 -31.45 0.38 -15.21
CA THR A 513 -30.23 1.18 -15.32
C THR A 513 -29.15 0.29 -15.89
N VAL A 514 -28.57 0.63 -17.04
CA VAL A 514 -27.60 -0.21 -17.73
C VAL A 514 -26.24 0.51 -17.79
N TYR A 515 -25.18 -0.17 -17.41
CA TYR A 515 -23.81 0.31 -17.59
C TYR A 515 -23.04 -0.64 -18.51
N ALA A 516 -22.61 -0.14 -19.66
CA ALA A 516 -21.71 -0.85 -20.56
C ALA A 516 -20.28 -0.44 -20.28
N VAL A 517 -19.48 -1.39 -19.80
CA VAL A 517 -18.09 -1.15 -19.43
C VAL A 517 -17.18 -1.18 -20.65
N ARG A 518 -16.16 -0.33 -20.68
CA ARG A 518 -15.04 -0.45 -21.64
C ARG A 518 -13.93 -1.25 -20.98
N LEU A 519 -13.48 -2.31 -21.63
CA LEU A 519 -12.32 -3.08 -21.20
C LEU A 519 -11.03 -2.37 -21.67
N PRO A 520 -9.98 -2.24 -20.83
CA PRO A 520 -8.70 -1.66 -21.22
C PRO A 520 -8.15 -2.30 -22.49
N GLY A 521 -7.57 -1.49 -23.40
CA GLY A 521 -7.09 -1.94 -24.69
C GLY A 521 -8.15 -2.06 -25.77
N HIS A 522 -9.45 -1.99 -25.45
CA HIS A 522 -10.56 -2.09 -26.41
C HIS A 522 -11.11 -0.70 -26.76
N GLY A 523 -11.60 -0.54 -28.00
CA GLY A 523 -12.13 0.73 -28.49
C GLY A 523 -11.07 1.82 -28.75
N THR A 524 -9.80 1.47 -28.76
CA THR A 524 -8.64 2.32 -29.05
C THR A 524 -7.90 1.82 -30.28
N SER A 525 -6.88 0.95 -30.07
CA SER A 525 -6.17 0.25 -31.14
C SER A 525 -5.65 -1.12 -30.68
N PRO A 526 -5.30 -2.03 -31.61
CA PRO A 526 -4.69 -3.32 -31.24
C PRO A 526 -3.38 -3.18 -30.45
N ASP A 527 -2.64 -2.09 -30.64
CA ASP A 527 -1.39 -1.84 -29.90
C ASP A 527 -1.63 -1.55 -28.41
N ASP A 528 -2.70 -0.85 -28.09
CA ASP A 528 -3.12 -0.68 -26.69
C ASP A 528 -3.49 -2.04 -26.08
N LEU A 529 -4.21 -2.87 -26.82
CA LEU A 529 -4.64 -4.18 -26.37
C LEU A 529 -3.45 -5.14 -26.12
N ALA A 530 -2.39 -5.04 -26.95
CA ALA A 530 -1.19 -5.88 -26.82
C ALA A 530 -0.50 -5.79 -25.46
N GLY A 531 -0.62 -4.67 -24.77
CA GLY A 531 -0.02 -4.42 -23.43
C GLY A 531 -0.96 -4.67 -22.26
N ARG A 532 -2.18 -5.18 -22.48
CA ARG A 532 -3.18 -5.34 -21.41
C ARG A 532 -3.28 -6.77 -20.92
N THR A 533 -3.64 -6.91 -19.61
CA THR A 533 -3.81 -8.20 -18.96
C THR A 533 -5.29 -8.48 -18.67
N TRP A 534 -5.63 -9.75 -18.48
CA TRP A 534 -7.00 -10.16 -18.14
C TRP A 534 -7.44 -9.62 -16.77
N GLU A 535 -6.51 -9.39 -15.84
CA GLU A 535 -6.81 -8.76 -14.56
C GLU A 535 -7.27 -7.31 -14.71
N GLU A 536 -6.69 -6.56 -15.67
CA GLU A 536 -7.13 -5.20 -15.97
C GLU A 536 -8.55 -5.19 -16.53
N TRP A 537 -8.91 -6.19 -17.38
CA TRP A 537 -10.29 -6.35 -17.87
C TRP A 537 -11.25 -6.67 -16.73
N LEU A 538 -10.91 -7.61 -15.86
CA LEU A 538 -11.72 -7.94 -14.68
C LEU A 538 -11.89 -6.71 -13.77
N ALA A 539 -10.83 -5.95 -13.52
CA ALA A 539 -10.89 -4.73 -12.71
C ALA A 539 -11.86 -3.68 -13.29
N ALA A 540 -11.96 -3.58 -14.63
CA ALA A 540 -12.94 -2.70 -15.27
C ALA A 540 -14.38 -3.19 -15.05
N VAL A 541 -14.65 -4.49 -15.16
CA VAL A 541 -15.96 -5.10 -14.84
C VAL A 541 -16.35 -4.81 -13.39
N GLU A 542 -15.45 -4.95 -12.50
CA GLU A 542 -15.61 -4.72 -11.07
C GLU A 542 -15.88 -3.24 -10.73
N ARG A 543 -15.24 -2.30 -11.42
CA ARG A 543 -15.60 -0.88 -11.35
C ARG A 543 -17.02 -0.62 -11.84
N GLY A 544 -17.42 -1.25 -12.96
CA GLY A 544 -18.76 -1.19 -13.48
C GLY A 544 -19.81 -1.71 -12.48
N TYR A 545 -19.51 -2.85 -11.84
CA TYR A 545 -20.32 -3.37 -10.74
C TYR A 545 -20.47 -2.34 -9.61
N LEU A 546 -19.38 -1.70 -9.16
CA LEU A 546 -19.44 -0.70 -8.09
C LEU A 546 -20.28 0.53 -8.47
N ILE A 547 -20.22 0.97 -9.72
CA ILE A 547 -21.05 2.06 -10.24
C ILE A 547 -22.53 1.70 -10.03
N LEU A 548 -22.95 0.52 -10.45
CA LEU A 548 -24.32 0.05 -10.35
C LEU A 548 -24.75 -0.31 -8.91
N ALA A 549 -23.85 -0.92 -8.11
CA ALA A 549 -24.11 -1.24 -6.71
C ALA A 549 -24.39 0.00 -5.85
N ASN A 550 -23.86 1.15 -6.26
CA ASN A 550 -24.11 2.44 -5.63
C ASN A 550 -25.30 3.21 -6.24
N THR A 551 -25.97 2.63 -7.23
CA THR A 551 -27.11 3.22 -7.91
C THR A 551 -28.38 2.39 -7.68
N CYS A 552 -28.30 1.08 -7.84
CA CYS A 552 -29.42 0.16 -7.91
C CYS A 552 -29.53 -0.76 -6.68
N ARG A 553 -30.72 -1.33 -6.47
CA ARG A 553 -30.98 -2.28 -5.36
C ARG A 553 -30.57 -3.70 -5.70
N ASN A 554 -30.89 -4.16 -6.92
CA ASN A 554 -30.60 -5.48 -7.45
C ASN A 554 -29.75 -5.36 -8.71
N LEU A 555 -28.83 -6.28 -8.92
CA LEU A 555 -27.90 -6.25 -10.04
C LEU A 555 -27.93 -7.56 -10.81
N ILE A 556 -27.83 -7.44 -12.12
CA ILE A 556 -27.56 -8.57 -13.04
C ILE A 556 -26.23 -8.27 -13.74
N LEU A 557 -25.39 -9.28 -13.85
CA LEU A 557 -24.16 -9.19 -14.62
C LEU A 557 -24.38 -9.90 -15.96
N GLY A 558 -24.26 -9.20 -17.07
CA GLY A 558 -24.41 -9.75 -18.42
C GLY A 558 -23.13 -9.58 -19.22
N GLY A 559 -22.76 -10.58 -19.98
CA GLY A 559 -21.59 -10.51 -20.83
C GLY A 559 -21.77 -11.31 -22.13
N PHE A 560 -21.09 -10.84 -23.16
CA PHE A 560 -21.04 -11.49 -24.45
C PHE A 560 -19.61 -12.02 -24.74
N SER A 561 -19.50 -13.26 -25.20
CA SER A 561 -18.23 -13.90 -25.56
C SER A 561 -17.22 -13.79 -24.40
N MET A 562 -16.03 -13.22 -24.59
CA MET A 562 -15.06 -12.96 -23.50
C MET A 562 -15.71 -12.24 -22.31
N GLY A 563 -16.62 -11.28 -22.56
CA GLY A 563 -17.37 -10.59 -21.52
C GLY A 563 -18.21 -11.53 -20.65
N ALA A 564 -18.73 -12.64 -21.20
CA ALA A 564 -19.42 -13.68 -20.44
C ALA A 564 -18.46 -14.37 -19.46
N GLY A 565 -17.25 -14.70 -19.88
CA GLY A 565 -16.21 -15.24 -18.99
C GLY A 565 -15.90 -14.28 -17.82
N LEU A 566 -15.73 -12.99 -18.12
CA LEU A 566 -15.45 -11.96 -17.11
C LEU A 566 -16.59 -11.81 -16.08
N VAL A 567 -17.86 -11.81 -16.53
CA VAL A 567 -18.98 -11.71 -15.57
C VAL A 567 -19.18 -12.98 -14.75
N PHE A 568 -18.86 -14.15 -15.28
CA PHE A 568 -18.85 -15.40 -14.50
C PHE A 568 -17.76 -15.35 -13.43
N LEU A 569 -16.55 -14.93 -13.80
CA LEU A 569 -15.44 -14.78 -12.84
C LEU A 569 -15.75 -13.76 -11.73
N ALA A 570 -16.39 -12.64 -12.08
CA ALA A 570 -16.85 -11.65 -11.11
C ALA A 570 -17.96 -12.21 -10.21
N ALA A 571 -18.93 -12.96 -10.75
CA ALA A 571 -20.01 -13.56 -9.99
C ALA A 571 -19.52 -14.62 -8.98
N ALA A 572 -18.46 -15.38 -9.32
CA ALA A 572 -17.80 -16.31 -8.40
C ALA A 572 -17.26 -15.60 -7.14
N GLY A 573 -16.97 -14.32 -7.20
CA GLY A 573 -16.58 -13.49 -6.06
C GLY A 573 -17.70 -13.17 -5.07
N ARG A 574 -18.92 -13.67 -5.25
CA ARG A 574 -20.11 -13.48 -4.38
C ARG A 574 -20.40 -11.99 -4.10
N LEU A 575 -20.42 -11.18 -5.15
CA LEU A 575 -20.61 -9.74 -5.06
C LEU A 575 -22.00 -9.38 -4.46
N PRO A 576 -22.06 -8.50 -3.45
CA PRO A 576 -23.33 -8.07 -2.85
C PRO A 576 -24.31 -7.49 -3.88
N LYS A 577 -25.61 -7.69 -3.69
CA LYS A 577 -26.70 -7.26 -4.57
C LYS A 577 -26.79 -7.93 -5.94
N VAL A 578 -25.85 -8.78 -6.34
CA VAL A 578 -25.94 -9.56 -7.56
C VAL A 578 -27.04 -10.63 -7.36
N ARG A 579 -28.00 -10.67 -8.26
CA ARG A 579 -29.19 -11.54 -8.25
C ARG A 579 -29.17 -12.55 -9.38
N GLY A 580 -28.31 -12.37 -10.37
CA GLY A 580 -28.17 -13.30 -11.48
C GLY A 580 -27.03 -12.92 -12.40
N VAL A 581 -26.60 -13.88 -13.20
CA VAL A 581 -25.57 -13.71 -14.22
C VAL A 581 -26.06 -14.25 -15.56
N VAL A 582 -25.75 -13.55 -16.65
CA VAL A 582 -26.11 -13.90 -18.03
C VAL A 582 -24.84 -14.01 -18.86
N GLY A 583 -24.56 -15.16 -19.43
CA GLY A 583 -23.48 -15.38 -20.40
C GLY A 583 -24.04 -15.69 -21.77
N ILE A 584 -23.67 -14.90 -22.78
CA ILE A 584 -24.08 -15.11 -24.18
C ILE A 584 -22.84 -15.55 -24.97
N ASN A 585 -22.90 -16.72 -25.59
CA ASN A 585 -21.81 -17.38 -26.31
C ASN A 585 -20.51 -17.39 -25.50
N PRO A 586 -20.52 -17.92 -24.26
CA PRO A 586 -19.36 -17.88 -23.38
C PRO A 586 -18.22 -18.75 -23.93
N PRO A 587 -16.98 -18.23 -24.01
CA PRO A 587 -15.86 -19.02 -24.51
C PRO A 587 -15.48 -20.09 -23.50
N VAL A 588 -15.22 -21.32 -24.00
CA VAL A 588 -14.82 -22.46 -23.18
C VAL A 588 -13.61 -23.15 -23.81
N ARG A 589 -12.63 -23.50 -22.99
CA ARG A 589 -11.51 -24.32 -23.41
C ARG A 589 -11.87 -25.79 -23.28
N LEU A 590 -11.99 -26.49 -24.41
CA LEU A 590 -12.27 -27.92 -24.43
C LEU A 590 -11.05 -28.70 -23.96
N ARG A 591 -11.20 -29.51 -22.89
CA ARG A 591 -10.16 -30.43 -22.38
C ARG A 591 -10.01 -31.72 -23.18
N LYS A 592 -10.99 -32.11 -23.99
CA LYS A 592 -10.96 -33.36 -24.79
C LYS A 592 -10.88 -33.06 -26.27
N ARG A 593 -9.85 -33.62 -26.92
CA ARG A 593 -9.75 -33.69 -28.41
C ARG A 593 -10.76 -34.74 -28.89
N SER A 594 -12.00 -34.35 -29.18
CA SER A 594 -12.86 -35.21 -30.02
C SER A 594 -12.63 -34.91 -31.49
N ALA A 595 -12.41 -35.95 -32.29
CA ALA A 595 -11.99 -35.85 -33.66
C ALA A 595 -13.01 -35.22 -34.65
N LYS A 596 -14.18 -34.76 -34.15
CA LYS A 596 -15.29 -34.21 -34.97
C LYS A 596 -15.36 -32.66 -34.97
N LEU A 597 -14.43 -31.94 -34.33
CA LEU A 597 -14.51 -30.49 -34.05
C LEU A 597 -13.55 -29.67 -34.94
N VAL A 598 -13.49 -30.02 -36.24
CA VAL A 598 -12.38 -29.63 -37.12
C VAL A 598 -12.34 -28.15 -37.57
N PRO A 599 -13.41 -27.34 -37.79
CA PRO A 599 -13.20 -26.00 -38.34
C PRO A 599 -12.83 -24.91 -37.31
N ALA A 600 -13.55 -24.79 -36.20
CA ALA A 600 -13.29 -23.70 -35.21
C ALA A 600 -12.08 -23.99 -34.32
N VAL A 601 -11.89 -25.26 -33.93
CA VAL A 601 -10.70 -25.71 -33.20
C VAL A 601 -9.44 -25.65 -34.05
N VAL A 602 -9.55 -25.86 -35.37
CA VAL A 602 -8.43 -25.74 -36.30
C VAL A 602 -8.03 -24.28 -36.51
N LEU A 603 -9.00 -23.35 -36.59
CA LEU A 603 -8.67 -21.93 -36.60
C LEU A 603 -8.00 -21.50 -35.31
N TRP A 604 -8.51 -21.96 -34.15
CA TRP A 604 -7.96 -21.70 -32.82
C TRP A 604 -6.61 -22.40 -32.60
N ASN A 605 -6.48 -23.66 -33.01
CA ASN A 605 -5.22 -24.41 -32.92
C ASN A 605 -4.17 -23.90 -33.90
N LYS A 606 -4.56 -23.46 -35.11
CA LYS A 606 -3.65 -22.78 -36.07
C LYS A 606 -3.16 -21.44 -35.50
N LEU A 607 -4.00 -20.73 -34.75
CA LEU A 607 -3.60 -19.52 -34.00
C LEU A 607 -2.61 -19.86 -32.90
N VAL A 608 -2.88 -20.91 -32.10
CA VAL A 608 -2.02 -21.40 -31.01
C VAL A 608 -0.71 -22.00 -31.55
N GLU A 609 -0.74 -22.75 -32.64
CA GLU A 609 0.46 -23.30 -33.29
C GLU A 609 1.34 -22.19 -33.86
N ARG A 610 0.77 -21.14 -34.44
CA ARG A 610 1.51 -19.94 -34.84
C ARG A 610 2.16 -19.18 -33.68
N ILE A 611 1.55 -19.20 -32.51
CA ILE A 611 2.15 -18.63 -31.28
C ILE A 611 3.41 -19.42 -30.88
N GLY A 612 3.44 -20.73 -31.10
CA GLY A 612 4.58 -21.61 -30.79
C GLY A 612 5.72 -21.59 -31.84
N SER A 613 5.43 -21.18 -33.08
CA SER A 613 6.36 -21.28 -34.24
C SER A 613 6.80 -19.93 -34.81
N SER A 614 6.30 -18.79 -34.33
CA SER A 614 6.67 -17.47 -34.86
C SER A 614 8.01 -17.00 -34.29
N SER A 615 8.98 -16.87 -35.18
CA SER A 615 10.10 -15.93 -35.09
C SER A 615 9.60 -14.53 -34.70
N GLU A 616 10.41 -13.74 -34.02
CA GLU A 616 10.14 -12.43 -33.40
C GLU A 616 9.41 -11.35 -34.25
N GLU A 617 9.03 -11.62 -35.50
CA GLU A 617 8.59 -10.58 -36.43
C GLU A 617 7.08 -10.35 -36.59
N SER A 618 6.16 -11.18 -36.05
CA SER A 618 4.74 -10.87 -36.15
C SER A 618 4.02 -10.88 -34.79
N HIS A 619 3.98 -9.71 -34.15
CA HIS A 619 3.22 -9.50 -32.90
C HIS A 619 1.69 -9.50 -33.10
N PHE A 620 1.19 -9.54 -34.35
CA PHE A 620 -0.22 -9.45 -34.69
C PHE A 620 -0.62 -10.49 -35.74
N VAL A 621 -1.84 -11.02 -35.61
CA VAL A 621 -2.46 -11.93 -36.60
C VAL A 621 -3.65 -11.22 -37.23
N PRO A 622 -3.86 -11.29 -38.57
CA PRO A 622 -5.05 -10.74 -39.20
C PRO A 622 -6.33 -11.33 -38.60
N ASN A 623 -7.36 -10.49 -38.48
CA ASN A 623 -8.69 -10.84 -38.01
C ASN A 623 -9.75 -10.32 -38.97
N ASP A 624 -10.71 -11.17 -39.36
CA ASP A 624 -11.86 -10.82 -40.20
C ASP A 624 -13.12 -10.84 -39.31
N PRO A 625 -13.52 -9.70 -38.72
CA PRO A 625 -14.61 -9.67 -37.78
C PRO A 625 -15.98 -9.54 -38.46
N GLU A 626 -17.03 -10.13 -37.84
CA GLU A 626 -18.42 -9.97 -38.27
C GLU A 626 -18.91 -8.51 -38.24
N ASN A 627 -18.31 -7.66 -37.36
CA ASN A 627 -18.65 -6.24 -37.26
C ASN A 627 -17.40 -5.36 -37.37
N PRO A 628 -16.88 -5.15 -38.60
CA PRO A 628 -15.62 -4.42 -38.81
C PRO A 628 -15.67 -2.95 -38.38
N HIS A 629 -16.86 -2.37 -38.20
CA HIS A 629 -17.03 -1.01 -37.72
C HIS A 629 -16.85 -0.87 -36.16
N ILE A 630 -16.85 -2.00 -35.43
CA ILE A 630 -16.65 -2.04 -33.98
C ILE A 630 -15.34 -2.75 -33.63
N ASN A 631 -15.11 -3.91 -34.25
CA ASN A 631 -14.03 -4.82 -33.92
C ASN A 631 -12.70 -4.44 -34.59
N TYR A 632 -11.59 -4.89 -34.02
CA TYR A 632 -10.28 -4.76 -34.61
C TYR A 632 -10.06 -5.79 -35.74
N THR A 633 -9.30 -5.38 -36.75
CA THR A 633 -8.91 -6.23 -37.91
C THR A 633 -7.55 -6.92 -37.73
N ARG A 634 -6.85 -6.60 -36.62
CA ARG A 634 -5.61 -7.26 -36.20
C ARG A 634 -5.75 -7.74 -34.75
N ASN A 635 -5.21 -8.93 -34.48
CA ASN A 635 -5.29 -9.57 -33.18
C ASN A 635 -3.89 -9.66 -32.55
N PRO A 636 -3.60 -9.01 -31.42
CA PRO A 636 -2.31 -9.10 -30.74
C PRO A 636 -2.09 -10.49 -30.14
N VAL A 637 -0.94 -11.11 -30.40
CA VAL A 637 -0.59 -12.45 -29.90
C VAL A 637 -0.58 -12.51 -28.38
N ASN A 638 -0.05 -11.47 -27.71
CA ASN A 638 -0.02 -11.43 -26.26
C ASN A 638 -1.43 -11.41 -25.63
N SER A 639 -2.37 -10.67 -26.20
CA SER A 639 -3.73 -10.60 -25.68
C SER A 639 -4.52 -11.90 -25.87
N LEU A 640 -4.14 -12.74 -26.86
CA LEU A 640 -4.68 -14.10 -26.95
C LEU A 640 -4.24 -14.99 -25.79
N ARG A 641 -2.99 -14.87 -25.33
CA ARG A 641 -2.52 -15.58 -24.13
C ARG A 641 -3.30 -15.16 -22.89
N GLU A 642 -3.54 -13.86 -22.74
CA GLU A 642 -4.36 -13.32 -21.66
C GLU A 642 -5.81 -13.83 -21.71
N LEU A 643 -6.40 -13.93 -22.90
CA LEU A 643 -7.73 -14.53 -23.08
C LEU A 643 -7.75 -16.00 -22.69
N MET A 644 -6.72 -16.77 -23.07
CA MET A 644 -6.60 -18.18 -22.70
C MET A 644 -6.48 -18.35 -21.18
N GLU A 645 -5.67 -17.54 -20.52
CA GLU A 645 -5.53 -17.56 -19.05
C GLU A 645 -6.86 -17.20 -18.36
N LEU A 646 -7.57 -16.20 -18.86
CA LEU A 646 -8.92 -15.88 -18.38
C LEU A 646 -9.86 -17.08 -18.47
N MET A 647 -9.89 -17.80 -19.60
CA MET A 647 -10.75 -18.98 -19.77
C MET A 647 -10.42 -20.09 -18.78
N ASP A 648 -9.13 -20.33 -18.53
CA ASP A 648 -8.68 -21.31 -17.53
C ASP A 648 -9.17 -20.90 -16.12
N ARG A 649 -9.01 -19.62 -15.75
CA ARG A 649 -9.50 -19.08 -14.47
C ARG A 649 -11.01 -19.14 -14.31
N VAL A 650 -11.76 -18.88 -15.38
CA VAL A 650 -13.22 -19.03 -15.39
C VAL A 650 -13.59 -20.48 -15.12
N SER A 651 -12.99 -21.45 -15.85
CA SER A 651 -13.27 -22.86 -15.73
C SER A 651 -13.02 -23.40 -14.31
N GLU A 652 -11.96 -22.93 -13.63
CA GLU A 652 -11.63 -23.31 -12.25
C GLU A 652 -12.70 -22.85 -11.23
N ARG A 653 -13.39 -21.73 -11.50
CA ARG A 653 -14.26 -21.07 -10.52
C ARG A 653 -15.75 -21.16 -10.80
N LEU A 654 -16.18 -21.83 -11.88
CA LEU A 654 -17.61 -21.99 -12.22
C LEU A 654 -18.47 -22.57 -11.08
N LYS A 655 -17.92 -23.51 -10.30
CA LYS A 655 -18.59 -24.13 -9.15
C LYS A 655 -18.87 -23.14 -8.00
N GLU A 656 -18.18 -22.00 -7.95
CA GLU A 656 -18.36 -20.99 -6.92
C GLU A 656 -19.55 -20.05 -7.22
N ILE A 657 -20.07 -20.06 -8.45
CA ILE A 657 -21.20 -19.24 -8.87
C ILE A 657 -22.48 -19.87 -8.33
N THR A 658 -23.09 -19.23 -7.34
CA THR A 658 -24.29 -19.71 -6.63
C THR A 658 -25.55 -18.87 -6.91
N VAL A 659 -25.39 -17.76 -7.62
CA VAL A 659 -26.53 -16.93 -8.05
C VAL A 659 -27.21 -17.54 -9.29
N PRO A 660 -28.51 -17.30 -9.54
CA PRO A 660 -29.19 -17.72 -10.76
C PRO A 660 -28.37 -17.41 -12.01
N ALA A 661 -28.30 -18.34 -12.96
CA ALA A 661 -27.48 -18.22 -14.14
C ALA A 661 -28.25 -18.55 -15.44
N LEU A 662 -28.15 -17.67 -16.43
CA LEU A 662 -28.64 -17.92 -17.78
C LEU A 662 -27.45 -18.00 -18.73
N VAL A 663 -27.37 -19.11 -19.47
CA VAL A 663 -26.41 -19.32 -20.54
C VAL A 663 -27.16 -19.34 -21.87
N ILE A 664 -26.76 -18.52 -22.82
CA ILE A 664 -27.33 -18.44 -24.16
C ILE A 664 -26.26 -18.85 -25.17
N GLN A 665 -26.59 -19.72 -26.12
CA GLN A 665 -25.66 -20.21 -27.14
C GLN A 665 -26.33 -20.29 -28.53
N GLY A 666 -25.60 -19.94 -29.58
CA GLY A 666 -25.97 -20.18 -30.96
C GLY A 666 -25.74 -21.65 -31.36
N SER A 667 -26.72 -22.28 -32.05
CA SER A 667 -26.61 -23.69 -32.47
C SER A 667 -25.44 -23.97 -33.38
N ASP A 668 -25.10 -22.99 -34.25
CA ASP A 668 -24.08 -23.13 -35.27
C ASP A 668 -23.04 -21.99 -35.20
N ASP A 669 -22.71 -21.58 -33.93
CA ASP A 669 -21.71 -20.55 -33.67
C ASP A 669 -20.33 -21.00 -34.18
N PRO A 670 -19.71 -20.24 -35.14
CA PRO A 670 -18.44 -20.62 -35.74
C PRO A 670 -17.23 -20.41 -34.81
N VAL A 671 -17.39 -19.72 -33.69
CA VAL A 671 -16.32 -19.37 -32.73
C VAL A 671 -16.37 -20.20 -31.49
N VAL A 672 -17.56 -20.34 -30.89
CA VAL A 672 -17.78 -21.08 -29.63
C VAL A 672 -18.74 -22.24 -29.89
N HIS A 673 -18.23 -23.46 -29.75
CA HIS A 673 -19.02 -24.65 -30.02
C HIS A 673 -20.03 -24.95 -28.92
N PRO A 674 -21.30 -25.31 -29.23
CA PRO A 674 -22.35 -25.59 -28.24
C PRO A 674 -22.00 -26.65 -27.20
N GLU A 675 -21.27 -27.72 -27.58
CA GLU A 675 -20.81 -28.76 -26.65
C GLU A 675 -19.96 -28.20 -25.51
N GLY A 676 -19.09 -27.22 -25.79
CA GLY A 676 -18.29 -26.56 -24.78
C GLY A 676 -19.14 -25.73 -23.80
N THR A 677 -20.15 -25.05 -24.33
CA THR A 677 -21.10 -24.29 -23.53
C THR A 677 -21.94 -25.20 -22.62
N GLU A 678 -22.32 -26.39 -23.09
CA GLU A 678 -23.01 -27.38 -22.28
C GLU A 678 -22.11 -27.88 -21.13
N GLU A 679 -20.81 -28.16 -21.39
CA GLU A 679 -19.85 -28.51 -20.35
C GLU A 679 -19.72 -27.38 -19.29
N LEU A 680 -19.66 -26.12 -19.74
CA LEU A 680 -19.65 -24.97 -18.83
C LEU A 680 -20.93 -24.93 -17.98
N TYR A 681 -22.09 -25.08 -18.61
CA TYR A 681 -23.38 -25.07 -17.93
C TYR A 681 -23.44 -26.15 -16.86
N GLN A 682 -22.97 -27.36 -17.13
CA GLN A 682 -22.94 -28.43 -16.14
C GLN A 682 -22.06 -28.09 -14.93
N LYS A 683 -20.94 -27.40 -15.14
CA LYS A 683 -19.99 -27.02 -14.08
C LYS A 683 -20.46 -25.86 -13.20
N LEU A 684 -21.48 -25.10 -13.62
CA LEU A 684 -22.01 -23.99 -12.81
C LEU A 684 -22.58 -24.51 -11.48
N GLY A 685 -22.15 -23.89 -10.38
CA GLY A 685 -22.61 -24.22 -9.02
C GLY A 685 -23.98 -23.65 -8.66
N ALA A 686 -24.62 -22.90 -9.56
CA ALA A 686 -25.96 -22.35 -9.37
C ALA A 686 -27.02 -23.46 -9.34
N THR A 687 -27.92 -23.42 -8.35
CA THR A 687 -29.09 -24.32 -8.27
C THR A 687 -30.14 -23.93 -9.30
N GLU A 688 -30.34 -22.64 -9.53
CA GLU A 688 -31.21 -22.08 -10.55
C GLU A 688 -30.36 -21.72 -11.76
N LYS A 689 -30.34 -22.55 -12.79
CA LYS A 689 -29.59 -22.32 -14.02
C LYS A 689 -30.40 -22.72 -15.25
N GLU A 690 -30.27 -21.95 -16.30
CA GLU A 690 -31.00 -22.14 -17.56
C GLU A 690 -30.01 -22.11 -18.73
N LEU A 691 -30.16 -23.05 -19.67
CA LEU A 691 -29.46 -23.08 -20.96
C LEU A 691 -30.47 -22.82 -22.08
N ALA A 692 -30.23 -21.82 -22.91
CA ALA A 692 -31.05 -21.46 -24.06
C ALA A 692 -30.24 -21.52 -25.35
N ILE A 693 -30.58 -22.43 -26.24
CA ILE A 693 -29.94 -22.57 -27.55
C ILE A 693 -30.82 -21.89 -28.60
N PHE A 694 -30.25 -20.99 -29.39
CA PHE A 694 -30.95 -20.29 -30.46
C PHE A 694 -30.39 -20.71 -31.82
N PRO A 695 -31.24 -20.88 -32.84
CA PRO A 695 -30.78 -21.15 -34.22
C PRO A 695 -30.04 -19.89 -34.75
N ALA A 696 -28.72 -19.95 -34.80
CA ALA A 696 -27.87 -18.89 -35.30
C ALA A 696 -26.54 -19.46 -35.79
N ALA A 697 -26.18 -19.09 -37.04
CA ALA A 697 -24.93 -19.48 -37.70
C ALA A 697 -23.87 -18.37 -37.65
N ARG A 698 -23.94 -17.52 -36.59
CA ARG A 698 -22.99 -16.43 -36.36
C ARG A 698 -22.68 -16.28 -34.89
N HIS A 699 -21.47 -15.76 -34.61
CA HIS A 699 -21.04 -15.54 -33.21
C HIS A 699 -21.74 -14.34 -32.56
N VAL A 700 -21.85 -13.19 -33.25
CA VAL A 700 -22.39 -11.95 -32.70
C VAL A 700 -23.94 -11.93 -32.79
N MET A 701 -24.60 -12.74 -31.97
CA MET A 701 -26.06 -12.89 -31.94
C MET A 701 -26.82 -11.69 -31.36
N ILE A 702 -26.15 -10.82 -30.63
CA ILE A 702 -26.74 -9.65 -29.96
C ILE A 702 -26.91 -8.43 -30.88
N ARG A 703 -26.64 -8.58 -32.17
CA ARG A 703 -26.81 -7.56 -33.20
C ARG A 703 -27.47 -8.14 -34.45
N GLY A 704 -28.24 -7.31 -35.18
CA GLY A 704 -28.93 -7.69 -36.42
C GLY A 704 -30.15 -8.57 -36.17
N ASP A 705 -30.57 -9.27 -37.24
CA ASP A 705 -31.82 -10.04 -37.24
C ASP A 705 -31.84 -11.14 -36.16
N GLY A 706 -32.97 -11.29 -35.47
CA GLY A 706 -33.13 -12.30 -34.42
C GLY A 706 -32.63 -11.88 -33.02
N ALA A 707 -31.90 -10.77 -32.88
CA ALA A 707 -31.37 -10.30 -31.60
C ALA A 707 -32.47 -9.99 -30.57
N GLU A 708 -33.63 -9.51 -31.00
CA GLU A 708 -34.76 -9.19 -30.14
C GLU A 708 -35.30 -10.42 -29.35
N ARG A 709 -35.20 -11.63 -29.93
CA ARG A 709 -35.57 -12.86 -29.21
C ARG A 709 -34.64 -13.12 -28.04
N ILE A 710 -33.34 -12.84 -28.21
CA ILE A 710 -32.33 -12.96 -27.15
C ILE A 710 -32.59 -11.92 -26.09
N PHE A 711 -32.89 -10.67 -26.47
CA PHE A 711 -33.21 -9.59 -25.53
C PHE A 711 -34.43 -9.93 -24.67
N GLY A 712 -35.50 -10.46 -25.30
CA GLY A 712 -36.68 -10.96 -24.59
C GLY A 712 -36.35 -12.05 -23.59
N ARG A 713 -35.49 -13.02 -23.97
CA ARG A 713 -35.06 -14.11 -23.07
C ARG A 713 -34.25 -13.58 -21.88
N VAL A 714 -33.34 -12.65 -22.11
CA VAL A 714 -32.58 -12.00 -21.04
C VAL A 714 -33.50 -11.24 -20.11
N TRP A 715 -34.48 -10.50 -20.65
CA TRP A 715 -35.46 -9.77 -19.83
C TRP A 715 -36.33 -10.71 -18.97
N ASP A 716 -36.80 -11.82 -19.51
CA ASP A 716 -37.57 -12.82 -18.77
C ASP A 716 -36.78 -13.42 -17.61
N PHE A 717 -35.50 -13.75 -17.85
CA PHE A 717 -34.61 -14.18 -16.79
C PHE A 717 -34.42 -13.11 -15.69
N ILE A 718 -34.21 -11.85 -16.07
CA ILE A 718 -34.08 -10.73 -15.12
C ILE A 718 -35.31 -10.62 -14.24
N ARG A 719 -36.53 -10.72 -14.81
CA ARG A 719 -37.79 -10.66 -14.06
C ARG A 719 -37.93 -11.79 -13.04
N LYS A 720 -37.50 -13.00 -13.40
CA LYS A 720 -37.54 -14.17 -12.51
C LYS A 720 -36.55 -14.09 -11.36
N SER A 721 -35.36 -13.50 -11.61
CA SER A 721 -34.26 -13.44 -10.64
C SER A 721 -34.41 -12.33 -9.59
N ILE A 722 -35.37 -11.41 -9.71
CA ILE A 722 -35.56 -10.23 -8.85
C ILE A 722 -36.93 -10.24 -8.18
#